data_86a3100eec89fe7b5f69b330fb65cb16
#
_entry.id   86a3100eec89fe7b5f69b330fb65cb16
#
_cell.length_a   1.000
_cell.length_b   1.000
_cell.length_c   1.000
_cell.angle_alpha   90.00
_cell.angle_beta   90.00
_cell.angle_gamma   90.00
#
_symmetry.space_group_name_H-M   'P 1'
#
loop_
_entity.id
_entity.type
_entity.pdbx_description
1 polymer ?
#
loop_
_entity_poly.entity_id
_entity_poly.type
_entity_poly.pdbx_seq_one_letter_code
_entity_poly.pdbx_strand_id
1 'polypeptide(L)'
;VAHLLGAENLHLEYPTKVVFDSVTIGLDEGQRIGVVGRNGDGKSSLLRLLAGRLEPDSGRVTRRNGITLGMLDQSDDLPDEELVSHAIVGDRDEHEWAGDSRVRDVIEGLVGGIPWGARIGDLSGGQRRRVALAALLVGDWDILFLDEPTNHLDVEGIAWLAQHLKRRWSTNAGGLIVVTHDRWFLDEICTDTWEVHDRIIEPFEGGYAAYILQRVERDRMAAASESKRQNLMRKELAWLRRGAPARTTKPKFRMDAAYELIENEPPPRDTVSLASMAMQRLGKDVVDILDVSVCYPVTALREPQGPAEGGASNAQATEKVVLKNVTWLIAPGERTGILGVNGAGKSTLLGLVSGVVHPTTGKVKRGKTIKVAVLTQQLAELEDIWEDRVSDVLKRQKSTYVADGKELTPAQLLGRVGFSSAQLSNRVKELSGGQKRRLQLLLVILDEPNVLILDEPTNDLDTDMLAAIEDLLDSFAGTLLVVSHDRYLIERVTDQQYAILDGHLRHLPRGIEQYLELRSKTVADALWAPGVRSVPGVGSVPEALEGPGSADARSTNSGTGSRLKGAELRTAEKEFAAAGRKIEKLQGEIGQLHLKLAEHDQSDYAGLGALSTELNGIQSSLADIETRWLELSELLG
;
A
#
# COMPACT_ATOMS: atom_id res chain seq x y z
N VAL A 1 -21.66 23.52 3.62
CA VAL A 1 -20.28 23.14 3.95
C VAL A 1 -19.44 24.40 3.85
N ALA A 2 -18.61 24.70 4.85
CA ALA A 2 -17.79 25.90 4.85
C ALA A 2 -16.47 25.63 4.08
N HIS A 3 -16.11 26.56 3.21
CA HIS A 3 -14.87 26.46 2.45
C HIS A 3 -13.67 26.79 3.34
N LEU A 4 -12.68 25.92 3.39
CA LEU A 4 -11.48 26.08 4.20
C LEU A 4 -10.33 26.69 3.41
N LEU A 5 -10.10 26.16 2.20
CA LEU A 5 -8.97 26.53 1.36
C LEU A 5 -9.32 26.33 -0.12
N GLY A 6 -8.96 27.29 -0.96
CA GLY A 6 -9.15 27.23 -2.40
C GLY A 6 -7.92 27.64 -3.17
N ALA A 7 -7.79 27.09 -4.34
CA ALA A 7 -6.77 27.44 -5.31
C ALA A 7 -7.45 27.73 -6.65
N GLU A 8 -7.15 28.87 -7.26
CA GLU A 8 -7.76 29.32 -8.50
C GLU A 8 -6.70 29.56 -9.57
N ASN A 9 -6.84 28.87 -10.70
CA ASN A 9 -5.96 29.01 -11.88
C ASN A 9 -4.46 28.91 -11.55
N LEU A 10 -4.09 27.95 -10.67
CA LEU A 10 -2.70 27.76 -10.29
C LEU A 10 -1.86 27.33 -11.47
N HIS A 11 -0.75 28.03 -11.69
CA HIS A 11 0.29 27.67 -12.64
C HIS A 11 1.62 27.60 -11.90
N LEU A 12 2.37 26.53 -12.16
CA LEU A 12 3.72 26.34 -11.60
C LEU A 12 4.63 25.77 -12.68
N GLU A 13 5.76 26.45 -12.93
CA GLU A 13 6.75 26.03 -13.90
C GLU A 13 8.16 26.04 -13.27
N TYR A 14 8.88 24.94 -13.44
CA TYR A 14 10.32 24.88 -13.21
C TYR A 14 11.06 25.02 -14.54
N PRO A 15 12.35 25.42 -14.55
CA PRO A 15 13.09 25.68 -15.79
C PRO A 15 13.08 24.55 -16.82
N THR A 16 12.78 23.34 -16.40
CA THR A 16 12.76 22.13 -17.26
C THR A 16 11.39 21.51 -17.46
N LYS A 17 10.37 21.96 -16.67
CA LYS A 17 9.07 21.28 -16.65
C LYS A 17 7.95 22.19 -16.13
N VAL A 18 6.86 22.31 -16.89
CA VAL A 18 5.59 22.82 -16.37
C VAL A 18 4.97 21.74 -15.49
N VAL A 19 4.69 22.06 -14.23
CA VAL A 19 4.11 21.13 -13.25
C VAL A 19 2.60 21.23 -13.23
N PHE A 20 2.06 22.45 -13.15
CA PHE A 20 0.62 22.70 -13.17
C PHE A 20 0.27 23.75 -14.20
N ASP A 21 -0.86 23.57 -14.87
CA ASP A 21 -1.38 24.49 -15.86
C ASP A 21 -2.86 24.81 -15.57
N SER A 22 -3.11 26.01 -14.99
CA SER A 22 -4.47 26.51 -14.72
C SER A 22 -5.32 25.61 -13.81
N VAL A 23 -4.75 25.08 -12.72
CA VAL A 23 -5.45 24.19 -11.78
C VAL A 23 -6.37 24.97 -10.85
N THR A 24 -7.64 24.55 -10.72
CA THR A 24 -8.61 25.10 -9.78
C THR A 24 -9.20 23.97 -8.93
N ILE A 25 -8.98 24.04 -7.62
CA ILE A 25 -9.41 23.03 -6.63
C ILE A 25 -9.78 23.70 -5.31
N GLY A 26 -10.49 22.98 -4.45
CA GLY A 26 -10.87 23.47 -3.13
C GLY A 26 -10.98 22.36 -2.10
N LEU A 27 -10.76 22.74 -0.83
CA LEU A 27 -10.96 21.90 0.33
C LEU A 27 -12.07 22.48 1.19
N ASP A 28 -13.12 21.72 1.39
CA ASP A 28 -14.24 22.06 2.23
C ASP A 28 -14.14 21.39 3.60
N GLU A 29 -14.89 21.93 4.57
CA GLU A 29 -14.93 21.42 5.93
C GLU A 29 -15.48 19.99 5.97
N GLY A 30 -14.75 19.07 6.65
CA GLY A 30 -15.07 17.66 6.72
C GLY A 30 -14.52 16.81 5.60
N GLN A 31 -13.93 17.39 4.54
CA GLN A 31 -13.32 16.63 3.46
C GLN A 31 -11.96 16.04 3.86
N ARG A 32 -11.74 14.84 3.39
CA ARG A 32 -10.47 14.09 3.53
C ARG A 32 -10.03 13.64 2.17
N ILE A 33 -9.04 14.33 1.61
CA ILE A 33 -8.62 14.19 0.22
C ILE A 33 -7.33 13.39 0.14
N GLY A 34 -7.38 12.28 -0.62
CA GLY A 34 -6.20 11.52 -1.01
C GLY A 34 -5.64 12.05 -2.33
N VAL A 35 -4.34 12.33 -2.39
CA VAL A 35 -3.69 12.79 -3.62
C VAL A 35 -2.87 11.65 -4.20
N VAL A 36 -3.23 11.23 -5.41
CA VAL A 36 -2.58 10.15 -6.15
C VAL A 36 -2.00 10.65 -7.47
N GLY A 37 -1.10 9.90 -8.07
CA GLY A 37 -0.45 10.25 -9.34
C GLY A 37 0.97 9.72 -9.40
N ARG A 38 1.62 9.84 -10.56
CA ARG A 38 2.98 9.35 -10.77
C ARG A 38 4.02 10.14 -9.97
N ASN A 39 5.14 9.49 -9.69
CA ASN A 39 6.26 10.18 -9.08
C ASN A 39 6.82 11.26 -10.01
N GLY A 40 6.94 12.48 -9.46
CA GLY A 40 7.38 13.66 -10.20
C GLY A 40 6.26 14.47 -10.86
N ASP A 41 4.98 14.12 -10.72
CA ASP A 41 3.86 14.91 -11.27
C ASP A 41 3.50 16.13 -10.43
N GLY A 42 4.18 16.33 -9.29
CA GLY A 42 4.05 17.57 -8.51
C GLY A 42 3.19 17.44 -7.26
N LYS A 43 2.87 16.24 -6.77
CA LYS A 43 2.05 16.02 -5.56
C LYS A 43 2.55 16.81 -4.35
N SER A 44 3.84 16.70 -4.01
CA SER A 44 4.46 17.47 -2.91
C SER A 44 4.50 18.98 -3.19
N SER A 45 4.69 19.38 -4.47
CA SER A 45 4.63 20.79 -4.86
C SER A 45 3.23 21.36 -4.66
N LEU A 46 2.18 20.56 -4.93
CA LEU A 46 0.79 20.92 -4.66
C LEU A 46 0.57 21.22 -3.17
N LEU A 47 1.00 20.31 -2.29
CA LEU A 47 0.87 20.53 -0.84
C LEU A 47 1.57 21.81 -0.40
N ARG A 48 2.80 22.07 -0.89
CA ARG A 48 3.56 23.29 -0.55
C ARG A 48 2.90 24.56 -1.08
N LEU A 49 2.32 24.55 -2.29
CA LEU A 49 1.54 25.65 -2.84
C LEU A 49 0.32 25.94 -1.96
N LEU A 50 -0.47 24.93 -1.63
CA LEU A 50 -1.67 25.06 -0.79
C LEU A 50 -1.32 25.49 0.64
N ALA A 51 -0.18 25.06 1.17
CA ALA A 51 0.33 25.48 2.47
C ALA A 51 0.87 26.91 2.47
N GLY A 52 1.09 27.53 1.30
CA GLY A 52 1.73 28.84 1.17
C GLY A 52 3.24 28.80 1.43
N ARG A 53 3.87 27.63 1.32
CA ARG A 53 5.33 27.43 1.42
C ARG A 53 6.04 27.55 0.07
N LEU A 54 5.27 27.54 -1.00
CA LEU A 54 5.70 27.75 -2.38
C LEU A 54 4.75 28.75 -3.02
N GLU A 55 5.29 29.76 -3.72
CA GLU A 55 4.49 30.72 -4.47
C GLU A 55 4.22 30.18 -5.89
N PRO A 56 2.99 30.28 -6.41
CA PRO A 56 2.70 29.92 -7.80
C PRO A 56 3.21 31.02 -8.74
N ASP A 57 3.58 30.66 -9.98
CA ASP A 57 3.95 31.63 -11.01
C ASP A 57 2.76 32.49 -11.46
N SER A 58 1.55 31.90 -11.43
CA SER A 58 0.30 32.63 -11.59
C SER A 58 -0.86 31.92 -10.89
N GLY A 59 -1.99 32.60 -10.73
CA GLY A 59 -3.13 32.13 -9.93
C GLY A 59 -3.01 32.59 -8.48
N ARG A 60 -3.87 32.06 -7.63
CA ARG A 60 -3.90 32.41 -6.20
C ARG A 60 -4.38 31.25 -5.33
N VAL A 61 -3.85 31.20 -4.11
CA VAL A 61 -4.37 30.36 -3.03
C VAL A 61 -5.09 31.24 -2.02
N THR A 62 -6.32 30.87 -1.69
CA THR A 62 -7.16 31.56 -0.70
C THR A 62 -7.37 30.65 0.49
N ARG A 63 -7.21 31.19 1.70
CA ARG A 63 -7.46 30.48 2.96
C ARG A 63 -8.44 31.27 3.81
N ARG A 64 -9.35 30.58 4.45
CA ARG A 64 -10.26 31.19 5.42
C ARG A 64 -9.47 31.79 6.58
N ASN A 65 -9.84 33.00 7.03
CA ASN A 65 -9.14 33.68 8.12
C ASN A 65 -9.24 32.89 9.44
N GLY A 66 -8.12 32.84 10.17
CA GLY A 66 -8.04 32.21 11.49
C GLY A 66 -7.86 30.69 11.48
N ILE A 67 -7.70 30.05 10.31
CA ILE A 67 -7.47 28.61 10.22
C ILE A 67 -5.98 28.29 10.50
N THR A 68 -5.77 27.28 11.35
CA THR A 68 -4.47 26.69 11.64
C THR A 68 -4.20 25.54 10.68
N LEU A 69 -2.98 25.48 10.12
CA LEU A 69 -2.56 24.45 9.17
C LEU A 69 -1.27 23.77 9.68
N GLY A 70 -1.33 22.47 9.84
CA GLY A 70 -0.17 21.63 10.10
C GLY A 70 0.27 20.89 8.82
N MET A 71 1.57 20.78 8.59
CA MET A 71 2.11 20.09 7.41
C MET A 71 3.30 19.21 7.78
N LEU A 72 3.24 17.95 7.37
CA LEU A 72 4.35 17.02 7.34
C LEU A 72 4.95 17.04 5.94
N ASP A 73 6.17 17.55 5.80
CA ASP A 73 6.92 17.51 4.55
C ASP A 73 7.57 16.13 4.33
N GLN A 74 8.05 15.88 3.12
CA GLN A 74 8.79 14.67 2.79
C GLN A 74 10.13 14.57 3.55
N SER A 75 10.81 15.70 3.82
CA SER A 75 11.99 15.79 4.68
C SER A 75 11.61 16.20 6.10
N ASP A 76 12.34 15.70 7.08
CA ASP A 76 12.18 16.05 8.48
C ASP A 76 13.11 17.20 8.84
N ASP A 77 12.55 18.31 9.31
CA ASP A 77 13.29 19.49 9.72
C ASP A 77 13.61 19.52 11.23
N LEU A 78 13.61 18.33 11.88
CA LEU A 78 13.92 18.23 13.30
C LEU A 78 15.43 18.43 13.55
N PRO A 79 15.84 19.31 14.51
CA PRO A 79 17.24 19.51 14.86
C PRO A 79 17.87 18.25 15.47
N ASP A 80 19.08 17.89 15.02
CA ASP A 80 19.76 16.67 15.47
C ASP A 80 20.08 16.66 16.98
N GLU A 81 20.32 17.83 17.56
CA GLU A 81 20.63 17.99 19.00
C GLU A 81 19.41 17.93 19.91
N GLU A 82 18.20 18.00 19.36
CA GLU A 82 16.97 18.04 20.10
C GLU A 82 16.62 16.66 20.69
N LEU A 83 15.97 16.63 21.85
CA LEU A 83 15.47 15.39 22.46
C LEU A 83 14.11 15.01 21.88
N VAL A 84 13.84 13.72 21.76
CA VAL A 84 12.53 13.19 21.31
C VAL A 84 11.38 13.78 22.12
N SER A 85 11.53 13.84 23.45
CA SER A 85 10.54 14.44 24.35
C SER A 85 10.22 15.88 23.98
N HIS A 86 11.26 16.71 23.82
CA HIS A 86 11.10 18.13 23.52
C HIS A 86 10.50 18.35 22.11
N ALA A 87 10.93 17.59 21.13
CA ALA A 87 10.38 17.65 19.77
C ALA A 87 8.87 17.38 19.72
N ILE A 88 8.33 16.51 20.60
CA ILE A 88 6.92 16.11 20.60
C ILE A 88 6.07 17.02 21.47
N VAL A 89 6.49 17.28 22.70
CA VAL A 89 5.68 18.01 23.69
C VAL A 89 6.18 19.42 23.98
N GLY A 90 7.36 19.80 23.46
CA GLY A 90 7.98 21.09 23.71
C GLY A 90 8.34 21.26 25.19
N ASP A 91 8.20 22.50 25.68
CA ASP A 91 8.47 22.88 27.08
C ASP A 91 7.29 22.62 28.03
N ARG A 92 6.27 21.82 27.61
CA ARG A 92 5.13 21.51 28.46
C ARG A 92 5.54 20.63 29.64
N ASP A 93 5.05 20.98 30.82
CA ASP A 93 5.27 20.18 32.02
C ASP A 93 4.68 18.77 31.90
N GLU A 94 5.31 17.78 32.52
CA GLU A 94 4.90 16.38 32.45
C GLU A 94 3.43 16.17 32.84
N HIS A 95 2.96 16.88 33.84
CA HIS A 95 1.57 16.78 34.32
C HIS A 95 0.55 17.32 33.32
N GLU A 96 0.93 18.25 32.43
CA GLU A 96 0.06 18.82 31.39
C GLU A 96 -0.12 17.85 30.21
N TRP A 97 0.99 17.38 29.63
CA TRP A 97 0.90 16.49 28.47
C TRP A 97 0.48 15.05 28.83
N ALA A 98 0.91 14.54 30.00
CA ALA A 98 0.52 13.21 30.46
C ALA A 98 -0.97 13.14 30.89
N GLY A 99 -1.59 14.28 31.20
CA GLY A 99 -3.02 14.40 31.43
C GLY A 99 -3.85 14.33 30.15
N ASP A 100 -3.31 14.73 29.00
CA ASP A 100 -4.02 14.73 27.72
C ASP A 100 -4.02 13.32 27.10
N SER A 101 -5.21 12.73 26.99
CA SER A 101 -5.38 11.40 26.39
C SER A 101 -4.98 11.32 24.92
N ARG A 102 -5.11 12.43 24.17
CA ARG A 102 -4.74 12.50 22.76
C ARG A 102 -3.22 12.45 22.57
N VAL A 103 -2.48 13.18 23.44
CA VAL A 103 -1.02 13.18 23.42
C VAL A 103 -0.49 11.78 23.76
N ARG A 104 -1.06 11.13 24.79
CA ARG A 104 -0.68 9.75 25.13
C ARG A 104 -0.96 8.77 24.00
N ASP A 105 -2.13 8.85 23.37
CA ASP A 105 -2.49 8.00 22.23
C ASP A 105 -1.47 8.14 21.07
N VAL A 106 -1.04 9.37 20.76
CA VAL A 106 -0.02 9.63 19.74
C VAL A 106 1.35 9.04 20.14
N ILE A 107 1.77 9.24 21.39
CA ILE A 107 3.06 8.71 21.86
C ILE A 107 3.05 7.17 21.83
N GLU A 108 2.00 6.53 22.33
CA GLU A 108 1.87 5.07 22.34
C GLU A 108 1.80 4.50 20.92
N GLY A 109 1.07 5.16 20.03
CA GLY A 109 0.86 4.68 18.65
C GLY A 109 2.06 4.83 17.73
N LEU A 110 2.86 5.88 17.88
CA LEU A 110 3.97 6.18 16.95
C LEU A 110 5.36 6.07 17.57
N VAL A 111 5.51 6.43 18.85
CA VAL A 111 6.83 6.59 19.49
C VAL A 111 7.20 5.37 20.34
N GLY A 112 6.27 4.41 20.48
CA GLY A 112 6.52 3.18 21.21
C GLY A 112 7.82 2.49 20.79
N GLY A 113 8.73 2.23 21.76
CA GLY A 113 10.04 1.65 21.49
C GLY A 113 11.14 2.63 21.10
N ILE A 114 10.87 3.94 21.02
CA ILE A 114 11.89 4.99 20.87
C ILE A 114 12.18 5.56 22.28
N PRO A 115 13.45 5.61 22.73
CA PRO A 115 13.75 6.17 24.03
C PRO A 115 13.37 7.66 24.10
N TRP A 116 12.59 8.03 25.11
CA TRP A 116 12.05 9.38 25.31
C TRP A 116 13.13 10.47 25.44
N GLY A 117 14.26 10.10 26.05
CA GLY A 117 15.43 10.99 26.22
C GLY A 117 16.49 10.84 25.12
N ALA A 118 16.21 10.12 24.02
CA ALA A 118 17.18 10.04 22.90
C ALA A 118 17.28 11.36 22.14
N ARG A 119 18.44 11.62 21.55
CA ARG A 119 18.61 12.75 20.62
C ARG A 119 18.08 12.35 19.24
N ILE A 120 17.53 13.33 18.51
CA ILE A 120 16.99 13.13 17.16
C ILE A 120 18.08 12.63 16.20
N GLY A 121 19.33 13.14 16.33
CA GLY A 121 20.46 12.72 15.50
C GLY A 121 20.88 11.26 15.68
N ASP A 122 20.56 10.63 16.81
CA ASP A 122 20.88 9.23 17.10
C ASP A 122 19.83 8.26 16.54
N LEU A 123 18.72 8.77 16.01
CA LEU A 123 17.60 7.98 15.52
C LEU A 123 17.84 7.50 14.07
N SER A 124 17.32 6.31 13.75
CA SER A 124 17.20 5.91 12.34
C SER A 124 16.22 6.83 11.59
N GLY A 125 16.36 6.95 10.26
CA GLY A 125 15.46 7.78 9.45
C GLY A 125 13.98 7.47 9.69
N GLY A 126 13.61 6.19 9.80
CA GLY A 126 12.24 5.80 10.11
C GLY A 126 11.77 6.17 11.51
N GLN A 127 12.66 6.13 12.52
CA GLN A 127 12.33 6.61 13.87
C GLN A 127 12.16 8.12 13.90
N ARG A 128 13.07 8.85 13.24
CA ARG A 128 13.00 10.29 13.09
C ARG A 128 11.68 10.72 12.43
N ARG A 129 11.28 10.03 11.35
CA ARG A 129 10.01 10.28 10.66
C ARG A 129 8.81 10.07 11.57
N ARG A 130 8.79 9.02 12.40
CA ARG A 130 7.73 8.77 13.38
C ARG A 130 7.66 9.86 14.45
N VAL A 131 8.80 10.38 14.90
CA VAL A 131 8.84 11.49 15.86
C VAL A 131 8.30 12.77 15.22
N ALA A 132 8.67 13.10 13.98
CA ALA A 132 8.15 14.26 13.25
C ALA A 132 6.63 14.19 13.06
N LEU A 133 6.11 13.02 12.68
CA LEU A 133 4.67 12.80 12.58
C LEU A 133 3.98 12.93 13.95
N ALA A 134 4.54 12.38 15.02
CA ALA A 134 4.00 12.50 16.36
C ALA A 134 3.96 13.97 16.83
N ALA A 135 5.03 14.72 16.64
CA ALA A 135 5.11 16.15 16.94
C ALA A 135 4.02 16.96 16.23
N LEU A 136 3.76 16.64 14.96
CA LEU A 136 2.68 17.28 14.20
C LEU A 136 1.30 16.90 14.76
N LEU A 137 1.06 15.61 15.05
CA LEU A 137 -0.26 15.12 15.46
C LEU A 137 -0.67 15.55 16.88
N VAL A 138 0.28 15.88 17.75
CA VAL A 138 0.03 16.46 19.08
C VAL A 138 -0.53 17.88 18.99
N GLY A 139 -0.25 18.62 17.92
CA GLY A 139 -0.77 19.96 17.70
C GLY A 139 -2.26 19.99 17.35
N ASP A 140 -2.94 21.09 17.64
CA ASP A 140 -4.33 21.35 17.22
C ASP A 140 -4.33 22.08 15.87
N TRP A 141 -4.81 21.41 14.85
CA TRP A 141 -4.86 21.93 13.48
C TRP A 141 -6.28 21.82 12.91
N ASP A 142 -6.74 22.87 12.24
CA ASP A 142 -7.99 22.84 11.47
C ASP A 142 -7.79 22.09 10.14
N ILE A 143 -6.58 22.21 9.56
CA ILE A 143 -6.20 21.50 8.34
C ILE A 143 -4.88 20.77 8.57
N LEU A 144 -4.82 19.52 8.12
CA LEU A 144 -3.58 18.74 8.07
C LEU A 144 -3.20 18.40 6.64
N PHE A 145 -1.93 18.64 6.31
CA PHE A 145 -1.29 18.16 5.09
C PHE A 145 -0.23 17.14 5.44
N LEU A 146 -0.35 15.94 4.85
CA LEU A 146 0.57 14.83 5.12
C LEU A 146 1.18 14.35 3.81
N ASP A 147 2.51 14.49 3.68
CA ASP A 147 3.26 14.01 2.52
C ASP A 147 3.95 12.68 2.88
N GLU A 148 3.44 11.58 2.33
CA GLU A 148 3.86 10.19 2.56
C GLU A 148 3.98 9.83 4.05
N PRO A 149 2.90 9.97 4.86
CA PRO A 149 2.94 9.69 6.30
C PRO A 149 3.04 8.21 6.63
N THR A 150 2.71 7.33 5.69
CA THR A 150 2.73 5.87 5.85
C THR A 150 4.11 5.26 5.65
N ASN A 151 5.05 6.00 5.02
CA ASN A 151 6.40 5.52 4.82
C ASN A 151 7.10 5.24 6.16
N HIS A 152 7.77 4.10 6.25
CA HIS A 152 8.46 3.61 7.45
C HIS A 152 7.56 3.24 8.64
N LEU A 153 6.23 3.29 8.49
CA LEU A 153 5.30 2.71 9.44
C LEU A 153 5.06 1.23 9.11
N ASP A 154 4.93 0.43 10.16
CA ASP A 154 4.46 -0.94 9.99
C ASP A 154 2.92 -0.99 9.90
N VAL A 155 2.36 -2.16 9.60
CA VAL A 155 0.90 -2.36 9.42
C VAL A 155 0.11 -1.87 10.63
N GLU A 156 0.67 -2.00 11.84
CA GLU A 156 0.05 -1.53 13.08
C GLU A 156 0.02 0.00 13.15
N GLY A 157 1.16 0.63 12.85
CA GLY A 157 1.30 2.09 12.83
C GLY A 157 0.39 2.73 11.77
N ILE A 158 0.26 2.12 10.59
CA ILE A 158 -0.66 2.57 9.54
C ILE A 158 -2.11 2.45 9.99
N ALA A 159 -2.49 1.32 10.59
CA ALA A 159 -3.84 1.11 11.12
C ALA A 159 -4.18 2.08 12.25
N TRP A 160 -3.24 2.30 13.17
CA TRP A 160 -3.40 3.28 14.24
C TRP A 160 -3.57 4.70 13.67
N LEU A 161 -2.69 5.11 12.72
CA LEU A 161 -2.76 6.43 12.09
C LEU A 161 -4.11 6.67 11.41
N ALA A 162 -4.61 5.68 10.68
CA ALA A 162 -5.93 5.77 10.05
C ALA A 162 -7.04 5.99 11.07
N GLN A 163 -7.05 5.24 12.18
CA GLN A 163 -8.03 5.40 13.24
C GLN A 163 -7.90 6.74 13.96
N HIS A 164 -6.67 7.19 14.24
CA HIS A 164 -6.40 8.49 14.86
C HIS A 164 -6.95 9.64 14.00
N LEU A 165 -6.66 9.65 12.70
CA LEU A 165 -7.13 10.70 11.78
C LEU A 165 -8.66 10.67 11.60
N LYS A 166 -9.30 9.50 11.64
CA LYS A 166 -10.76 9.41 11.63
C LYS A 166 -11.43 10.07 12.83
N ARG A 167 -10.79 9.96 14.01
CA ARG A 167 -11.33 10.46 15.29
C ARG A 167 -10.88 11.88 15.62
N ARG A 168 -9.92 12.43 14.86
CA ARG A 168 -9.28 13.71 15.17
C ARG A 168 -10.26 14.87 15.23
N TRP A 169 -11.20 14.91 14.29
CA TRP A 169 -12.22 15.95 14.21
C TRP A 169 -13.61 15.36 14.40
N SER A 170 -14.55 16.19 14.87
CA SER A 170 -15.97 15.83 14.86
C SER A 170 -16.47 15.64 13.43
N THR A 171 -17.62 15.01 13.27
CA THR A 171 -18.24 14.80 11.96
C THR A 171 -18.44 16.14 11.23
N ASN A 172 -17.97 16.21 9.98
CA ASN A 172 -18.02 17.42 9.14
C ASN A 172 -17.16 18.60 9.64
N ALA A 173 -16.11 18.35 10.42
CA ALA A 173 -15.16 19.38 10.83
C ALA A 173 -13.74 19.04 10.37
N GLY A 174 -12.88 20.07 10.30
CA GLY A 174 -11.49 19.95 9.88
C GLY A 174 -11.33 19.63 8.40
N GLY A 175 -10.09 19.56 7.95
CA GLY A 175 -9.73 19.19 6.58
C GLY A 175 -8.43 18.39 6.53
N LEU A 176 -8.37 17.38 5.67
CA LEU A 176 -7.18 16.58 5.47
C LEU A 176 -6.82 16.51 3.99
N ILE A 177 -5.56 16.76 3.66
CA ILE A 177 -4.99 16.37 2.37
C ILE A 177 -3.80 15.46 2.63
N VAL A 178 -3.84 14.25 2.08
CA VAL A 178 -2.76 13.27 2.24
C VAL A 178 -2.25 12.80 0.88
N VAL A 179 -0.94 12.88 0.68
CA VAL A 179 -0.24 12.22 -0.42
C VAL A 179 0.28 10.90 0.11
N THR A 180 -0.14 9.79 -0.45
CA THR A 180 0.40 8.47 -0.11
C THR A 180 0.17 7.47 -1.23
N HIS A 181 1.00 6.45 -1.26
CA HIS A 181 0.85 5.29 -2.14
C HIS A 181 0.20 4.08 -1.44
N ASP A 182 -0.11 4.22 -0.15
CA ASP A 182 -0.84 3.19 0.61
C ASP A 182 -2.33 3.22 0.26
N ARG A 183 -2.73 2.28 -0.56
CA ARG A 183 -4.10 2.17 -1.11
C ARG A 183 -5.13 1.88 -0.04
N TRP A 184 -4.81 1.00 0.92
CA TRP A 184 -5.69 0.68 2.03
C TRP A 184 -5.94 1.92 2.91
N PHE A 185 -4.89 2.69 3.18
CA PHE A 185 -4.99 3.91 3.96
C PHE A 185 -5.88 4.96 3.27
N LEU A 186 -5.75 5.11 1.94
CA LEU A 186 -6.63 5.99 1.16
C LEU A 186 -8.09 5.56 1.24
N ASP A 187 -8.40 4.26 1.10
CA ASP A 187 -9.77 3.75 1.20
C ASP A 187 -10.34 3.93 2.60
N GLU A 188 -9.50 3.78 3.63
CA GLU A 188 -9.93 3.83 5.01
C GLU A 188 -10.27 5.24 5.49
N ILE A 189 -9.56 6.27 5.00
CA ILE A 189 -9.71 7.63 5.53
C ILE A 189 -10.24 8.68 4.56
N CYS A 190 -10.04 8.51 3.25
CA CYS A 190 -10.37 9.54 2.28
C CYS A 190 -11.84 9.50 1.85
N THR A 191 -12.46 10.67 1.78
CA THR A 191 -13.81 10.89 1.22
C THR A 191 -13.75 11.17 -0.27
N ASP A 192 -12.63 11.72 -0.73
CA ASP A 192 -12.38 12.15 -2.10
C ASP A 192 -10.93 11.81 -2.48
N THR A 193 -10.68 11.63 -3.77
CA THR A 193 -9.35 11.38 -4.31
C THR A 193 -9.06 12.37 -5.44
N TRP A 194 -7.89 13.03 -5.39
CA TRP A 194 -7.39 13.88 -6.47
C TRP A 194 -6.31 13.14 -7.26
N GLU A 195 -6.53 12.94 -8.54
CA GLU A 195 -5.51 12.44 -9.45
C GLU A 195 -4.70 13.58 -10.05
N VAL A 196 -3.38 13.59 -9.82
CA VAL A 196 -2.45 14.53 -10.44
C VAL A 196 -1.84 13.87 -11.66
N HIS A 197 -2.14 14.38 -12.84
CA HIS A 197 -1.59 13.88 -14.12
C HIS A 197 -1.62 14.96 -15.19
N ASP A 198 -0.75 14.88 -16.17
CA ASP A 198 -0.74 15.75 -17.37
C ASP A 198 -0.89 17.26 -17.04
N ARG A 199 -0.31 17.74 -15.93
CA ARG A 199 -0.34 19.13 -15.43
C ARG A 199 -1.69 19.61 -14.89
N ILE A 200 -2.66 18.71 -14.76
CA ILE A 200 -3.99 18.98 -14.22
C ILE A 200 -4.26 18.16 -12.97
N ILE A 201 -5.32 18.50 -12.27
CA ILE A 201 -5.84 17.73 -11.13
C ILE A 201 -7.28 17.40 -11.40
N GLU A 202 -7.61 16.11 -11.38
CA GLU A 202 -8.98 15.63 -11.51
C GLU A 202 -9.49 15.13 -10.15
N PRO A 203 -10.59 15.67 -9.63
CA PRO A 203 -11.23 15.17 -8.43
C PRO A 203 -12.12 13.95 -8.73
N PHE A 204 -12.09 12.96 -7.84
CA PHE A 204 -12.94 11.77 -7.84
C PHE A 204 -13.61 11.63 -6.46
N GLU A 205 -14.86 11.22 -6.42
CA GLU A 205 -15.56 10.90 -5.19
C GLU A 205 -15.15 9.51 -4.68
N GLY A 206 -14.88 9.43 -3.37
CA GLY A 206 -14.50 8.19 -2.70
C GLY A 206 -13.00 7.98 -2.54
N GLY A 207 -12.64 6.85 -1.87
CA GLY A 207 -11.27 6.40 -1.67
C GLY A 207 -10.64 5.79 -2.93
N TYR A 208 -9.53 5.07 -2.73
CA TYR A 208 -8.75 4.53 -3.84
C TYR A 208 -9.52 3.52 -4.72
N ALA A 209 -10.30 2.63 -4.12
CA ALA A 209 -11.08 1.64 -4.88
C ALA A 209 -12.12 2.31 -5.79
N ALA A 210 -12.84 3.32 -5.27
CA ALA A 210 -13.80 4.09 -6.06
C ALA A 210 -13.11 4.88 -7.18
N TYR A 211 -11.96 5.49 -6.89
CA TYR A 211 -11.13 6.18 -7.87
C TYR A 211 -10.71 5.25 -9.02
N ILE A 212 -10.22 4.03 -8.74
CA ILE A 212 -9.81 3.08 -9.77
C ILE A 212 -10.97 2.69 -10.69
N LEU A 213 -12.16 2.43 -10.14
CA LEU A 213 -13.35 2.12 -10.94
C LEU A 213 -13.72 3.27 -11.88
N GLN A 214 -13.73 4.50 -11.37
CA GLN A 214 -14.05 5.70 -12.15
C GLN A 214 -12.97 5.97 -13.22
N ARG A 215 -11.70 5.78 -12.88
CA ARG A 215 -10.56 5.90 -13.82
C ARG A 215 -10.67 4.89 -14.97
N VAL A 216 -10.95 3.61 -14.66
CA VAL A 216 -11.12 2.56 -15.68
C VAL A 216 -12.28 2.92 -16.63
N GLU A 217 -13.40 3.38 -16.11
CA GLU A 217 -14.54 3.78 -16.95
C GLU A 217 -14.22 5.02 -17.78
N ARG A 218 -13.56 6.03 -17.22
CA ARG A 218 -13.06 7.20 -17.95
C ARG A 218 -12.14 6.78 -19.09
N ASP A 219 -11.18 5.91 -18.84
CA ASP A 219 -10.21 5.43 -19.82
C ASP A 219 -10.90 4.61 -20.93
N ARG A 220 -11.91 3.81 -20.57
CA ARG A 220 -12.76 3.08 -21.52
C ARG A 220 -13.53 4.04 -22.45
N MET A 221 -14.14 5.07 -21.87
CA MET A 221 -14.85 6.10 -22.64
C MET A 221 -13.89 6.87 -23.56
N ALA A 222 -12.71 7.24 -23.06
CA ALA A 222 -11.67 7.89 -23.84
C ALA A 222 -11.19 7.01 -25.02
N ALA A 223 -10.94 5.72 -24.78
CA ALA A 223 -10.55 4.77 -25.81
C ALA A 223 -11.65 4.59 -26.88
N ALA A 224 -12.91 4.52 -26.46
CA ALA A 224 -14.04 4.44 -27.40
C ALA A 224 -14.17 5.72 -28.24
N SER A 225 -13.99 6.90 -27.62
CA SER A 225 -13.95 8.20 -28.31
C SER A 225 -12.80 8.29 -29.29
N GLU A 226 -11.60 7.86 -28.88
CA GLU A 226 -10.41 7.84 -29.73
C GLU A 226 -10.58 6.88 -30.92
N SER A 227 -11.16 5.71 -30.73
CA SER A 227 -11.49 4.79 -31.82
C SER A 227 -12.45 5.42 -32.84
N LYS A 228 -13.47 6.16 -32.36
CA LYS A 228 -14.38 6.93 -33.22
C LYS A 228 -13.63 8.04 -33.98
N ARG A 229 -12.75 8.78 -33.30
CA ARG A 229 -11.91 9.83 -33.88
C ARG A 229 -11.00 9.27 -34.96
N GLN A 230 -10.31 8.16 -34.72
CA GLN A 230 -9.43 7.51 -35.71
C GLN A 230 -10.20 6.99 -36.93
N ASN A 231 -11.39 6.43 -36.72
CA ASN A 231 -12.25 6.01 -37.80
C ASN A 231 -12.71 7.19 -38.68
N LEU A 232 -13.06 8.32 -38.07
CA LEU A 232 -13.40 9.55 -38.76
C LEU A 232 -12.19 10.10 -39.53
N MET A 233 -11.02 10.18 -38.87
CA MET A 233 -9.76 10.59 -39.49
C MET A 233 -9.42 9.73 -40.69
N ARG A 234 -9.52 8.38 -40.58
CA ARG A 234 -9.30 7.47 -41.73
C ARG A 234 -10.25 7.76 -42.91
N LYS A 235 -11.52 8.03 -42.59
CA LYS A 235 -12.53 8.40 -43.65
C LYS A 235 -12.18 9.72 -44.33
N GLU A 236 -11.80 10.74 -43.55
CA GLU A 236 -11.42 12.06 -44.07
C GLU A 236 -10.10 11.99 -44.87
N LEU A 237 -9.08 11.25 -44.37
CA LEU A 237 -7.83 11.01 -45.10
C LEU A 237 -8.06 10.25 -46.41
N ALA A 238 -8.93 9.22 -46.40
CA ALA A 238 -9.30 8.49 -47.62
C ALA A 238 -10.03 9.40 -48.64
N TRP A 239 -10.86 10.31 -48.13
CA TRP A 239 -11.52 11.31 -48.97
C TRP A 239 -10.52 12.33 -49.54
N LEU A 240 -9.57 12.82 -48.74
CA LEU A 240 -8.50 13.72 -49.17
C LEU A 240 -7.62 13.08 -50.25
N ARG A 241 -7.28 11.79 -50.13
CA ARG A 241 -6.46 11.02 -51.09
C ARG A 241 -7.16 10.77 -52.43
N ARG A 242 -8.49 10.62 -52.45
CA ARG A 242 -9.25 10.36 -53.69
C ARG A 242 -9.27 11.51 -54.71
N GLY A 243 -8.70 12.67 -54.40
CA GLY A 243 -8.74 13.83 -55.29
C GLY A 243 -10.12 14.51 -55.34
N ALA A 244 -10.16 15.77 -55.70
CA ALA A 244 -11.44 16.46 -55.97
C ALA A 244 -11.98 16.04 -57.35
N PRO A 245 -13.29 15.77 -57.51
CA PRO A 245 -13.88 15.67 -58.84
C PRO A 245 -13.60 16.95 -59.61
N ALA A 246 -13.42 16.84 -60.93
CA ALA A 246 -12.83 17.83 -61.85
C ALA A 246 -13.49 19.24 -61.88
N ARG A 247 -14.48 19.53 -61.01
CA ARG A 247 -15.22 20.82 -60.97
C ARG A 247 -15.48 21.41 -59.59
N THR A 248 -14.95 20.84 -58.47
CA THR A 248 -15.20 21.36 -57.13
C THR A 248 -13.92 21.44 -56.30
N THR A 249 -13.61 22.62 -55.79
CA THR A 249 -12.55 22.84 -54.79
C THR A 249 -12.93 22.15 -53.48
N LYS A 250 -11.98 21.46 -52.83
CA LYS A 250 -12.22 20.85 -51.49
C LYS A 250 -12.61 21.93 -50.50
N PRO A 251 -13.71 21.77 -49.72
CA PRO A 251 -14.14 22.77 -48.76
C PRO A 251 -13.07 22.96 -47.66
N LYS A 252 -12.65 24.20 -47.43
CA LYS A 252 -11.58 24.58 -46.49
C LYS A 252 -11.88 24.09 -45.06
N PHE A 253 -13.13 24.22 -44.60
CA PHE A 253 -13.56 23.77 -43.26
C PHE A 253 -13.35 22.26 -43.02
N ARG A 254 -13.43 21.44 -44.08
CA ARG A 254 -13.20 20.00 -43.98
C ARG A 254 -11.71 19.63 -43.93
N MET A 255 -10.89 20.44 -44.54
CA MET A 255 -9.43 20.34 -44.44
C MET A 255 -8.97 20.77 -43.03
N ASP A 256 -9.50 21.88 -42.53
CA ASP A 256 -9.18 22.41 -41.21
C ASP A 256 -9.62 21.40 -40.10
N ALA A 257 -10.81 20.80 -40.21
CA ALA A 257 -11.27 19.75 -39.30
C ALA A 257 -10.41 18.47 -39.35
N ALA A 258 -9.86 18.09 -40.51
CA ALA A 258 -8.95 16.96 -40.62
C ALA A 258 -7.58 17.25 -39.99
N TYR A 259 -7.08 18.49 -40.09
CA TYR A 259 -5.85 18.92 -39.42
C TYR A 259 -6.04 18.97 -37.91
N GLU A 260 -7.14 19.50 -37.41
CA GLU A 260 -7.48 19.51 -35.96
C GLU A 260 -7.55 18.09 -35.36
N LEU A 261 -8.12 17.12 -36.13
CA LEU A 261 -8.12 15.70 -35.71
C LEU A 261 -6.74 15.07 -35.65
N ILE A 262 -5.76 15.56 -36.42
CA ILE A 262 -4.37 15.08 -36.45
C ILE A 262 -3.57 15.72 -35.30
N GLU A 263 -3.76 17.02 -35.02
CA GLU A 263 -3.03 17.75 -33.98
C GLU A 263 -3.43 17.31 -32.58
N ASN A 264 -4.67 16.87 -32.34
CA ASN A 264 -5.20 16.42 -31.06
C ASN A 264 -5.03 14.90 -30.84
N GLU A 265 -3.90 14.31 -31.19
CA GLU A 265 -3.62 12.89 -30.93
C GLU A 265 -3.16 12.72 -29.46
N PRO A 266 -3.94 12.01 -28.61
CA PRO A 266 -3.51 11.75 -27.26
C PRO A 266 -2.28 10.84 -27.23
N PRO A 267 -1.36 11.00 -26.26
CA PRO A 267 -0.18 10.15 -26.16
C PRO A 267 -0.58 8.68 -25.98
N PRO A 268 0.15 7.73 -26.61
CA PRO A 268 -0.15 6.30 -26.48
C PRO A 268 0.00 5.88 -25.02
N ARG A 269 -1.05 5.28 -24.46
CA ARG A 269 -1.03 4.66 -23.12
C ARG A 269 -0.57 3.22 -23.26
N ASP A 270 0.60 2.91 -22.70
CA ASP A 270 1.13 1.55 -22.63
C ASP A 270 0.41 0.78 -21.53
N THR A 271 -0.45 -0.15 -21.89
CA THR A 271 -0.98 -1.18 -20.98
C THR A 271 0.10 -2.22 -20.74
N VAL A 272 0.59 -2.30 -19.52
CA VAL A 272 1.64 -3.25 -19.11
C VAL A 272 0.99 -4.60 -18.84
N SER A 273 1.13 -5.55 -19.76
CA SER A 273 0.96 -6.97 -19.48
C SER A 273 2.30 -7.67 -19.66
N LEU A 274 2.93 -8.03 -18.56
CA LEU A 274 4.09 -8.92 -18.53
C LEU A 274 3.57 -10.34 -18.35
N ALA A 275 3.75 -11.10 -19.38
CA ALA A 275 3.30 -12.47 -19.45
C ALA A 275 4.25 -13.46 -18.77
N SER A 276 3.75 -14.65 -18.46
CA SER A 276 4.49 -15.72 -17.80
C SER A 276 5.80 -16.05 -18.52
N MET A 277 6.92 -15.83 -17.85
CA MET A 277 8.23 -16.30 -18.31
C MET A 277 8.40 -17.78 -18.01
N ALA A 278 8.96 -18.53 -18.95
CA ALA A 278 9.31 -19.93 -18.76
C ALA A 278 10.44 -20.02 -17.71
N MET A 279 10.14 -20.64 -16.57
CA MET A 279 11.11 -20.82 -15.49
C MET A 279 11.69 -22.22 -15.43
N GLN A 280 12.87 -22.35 -14.82
CA GLN A 280 13.43 -23.65 -14.52
C GLN A 280 12.55 -24.40 -13.52
N ARG A 281 12.29 -25.69 -13.76
CA ARG A 281 11.50 -26.54 -12.87
C ARG A 281 12.12 -26.59 -11.48
N LEU A 282 11.33 -26.24 -10.46
CA LEU A 282 11.64 -26.51 -9.06
C LEU A 282 11.66 -28.03 -8.79
N GLY A 283 12.65 -28.49 -8.00
CA GLY A 283 12.61 -29.82 -7.40
C GLY A 283 11.52 -29.92 -6.32
N LYS A 284 11.39 -31.09 -5.68
CA LYS A 284 10.39 -31.31 -4.62
C LYS A 284 10.68 -30.52 -3.34
N ASP A 285 11.95 -30.24 -3.05
CA ASP A 285 12.39 -29.58 -1.82
C ASP A 285 12.86 -28.17 -2.17
N VAL A 286 12.28 -27.14 -1.56
CA VAL A 286 12.71 -25.76 -1.68
C VAL A 286 13.60 -25.41 -0.50
N VAL A 287 13.05 -25.01 0.65
CA VAL A 287 13.82 -24.73 1.87
C VAL A 287 13.07 -25.28 3.07
N ASP A 288 13.74 -26.10 3.88
CA ASP A 288 13.25 -26.58 5.17
C ASP A 288 14.04 -25.89 6.28
N ILE A 289 13.37 -25.08 7.07
CA ILE A 289 13.87 -24.52 8.31
C ILE A 289 13.36 -25.39 9.45
N LEU A 290 14.26 -26.00 10.23
CA LEU A 290 13.92 -26.98 11.26
C LEU A 290 14.48 -26.52 12.61
N ASP A 291 13.60 -26.12 13.51
CA ASP A 291 13.90 -25.70 14.90
C ASP A 291 15.04 -24.69 14.99
N VAL A 292 14.98 -23.65 14.15
CA VAL A 292 16.05 -22.66 13.99
C VAL A 292 15.84 -21.50 14.95
N SER A 293 16.92 -21.15 15.68
CA SER A 293 17.03 -19.89 16.42
C SER A 293 18.20 -19.06 15.89
N VAL A 294 18.04 -17.73 15.94
CA VAL A 294 19.08 -16.77 15.53
C VAL A 294 19.27 -15.75 16.63
N CYS A 295 20.55 -15.63 17.06
CA CYS A 295 20.96 -14.66 18.08
C CYS A 295 22.03 -13.73 17.48
N TYR A 296 21.98 -12.46 17.86
CA TYR A 296 23.01 -11.48 17.52
C TYR A 296 23.69 -10.96 18.78
N PRO A 297 25.02 -10.79 18.81
CA PRO A 297 25.70 -10.17 19.94
C PRO A 297 25.29 -8.71 20.07
N VAL A 298 24.80 -8.30 21.24
CA VAL A 298 24.58 -6.89 21.55
C VAL A 298 25.89 -6.30 22.01
N THR A 299 26.56 -5.55 21.12
CA THR A 299 27.69 -4.72 21.54
C THR A 299 27.10 -3.55 22.33
N ALA A 300 27.14 -3.64 23.65
CA ALA A 300 26.76 -2.51 24.51
C ALA A 300 27.70 -1.35 24.18
N LEU A 301 27.15 -0.25 23.65
CA LEU A 301 27.80 1.06 23.63
C LEU A 301 27.95 1.48 25.10
N ARG A 302 29.11 1.18 25.67
CA ARG A 302 29.48 1.68 26.99
C ARG A 302 29.82 3.15 26.86
N GLU A 303 29.08 4.01 27.52
CA GLU A 303 29.58 5.34 27.87
C GLU A 303 30.95 5.22 28.54
N PRO A 304 31.92 6.09 28.22
CA PRO A 304 33.20 6.09 28.90
C PRO A 304 33.02 6.57 30.34
N GLN A 305 32.78 5.64 31.25
CA GLN A 305 32.99 5.90 32.66
C GLN A 305 34.50 5.93 32.93
N GLY A 306 34.93 6.98 33.61
CA GLY A 306 36.32 7.27 33.93
C GLY A 306 37.13 6.13 34.54
N PRO A 307 38.45 6.28 34.69
CA PRO A 307 39.38 5.20 35.03
C PRO A 307 39.10 4.62 36.38
N ALA A 308 38.57 3.39 36.41
CA ALA A 308 38.51 2.57 37.61
C ALA A 308 39.48 1.39 37.47
N GLU A 309 40.36 1.29 38.41
CA GLU A 309 41.41 0.28 38.55
C GLU A 309 40.89 -1.16 38.57
N GLY A 310 41.62 -2.03 37.90
CA GLY A 310 41.90 -3.44 38.23
C GLY A 310 40.68 -4.33 38.49
N GLY A 311 40.21 -5.01 37.44
CA GLY A 311 39.34 -6.17 37.59
C GLY A 311 38.90 -6.68 36.20
N ALA A 312 39.48 -7.81 35.77
CA ALA A 312 38.97 -8.52 34.59
C ALA A 312 37.55 -9.02 34.87
N SER A 313 36.54 -8.20 34.56
CA SER A 313 35.16 -8.64 34.55
C SER A 313 34.84 -9.26 33.20
N ASN A 314 34.51 -10.56 33.16
CA ASN A 314 33.83 -11.25 32.09
C ASN A 314 32.58 -10.43 31.69
N ALA A 315 32.72 -9.61 30.69
CA ALA A 315 31.57 -8.99 30.03
C ALA A 315 30.83 -10.12 29.31
N GLN A 316 29.82 -10.69 29.96
CA GLN A 316 28.85 -11.53 29.25
C GLN A 316 28.21 -10.66 28.16
N ALA A 317 28.58 -10.94 26.91
CA ALA A 317 27.90 -10.36 25.76
C ALA A 317 26.43 -10.79 25.87
N THR A 318 25.56 -9.82 26.11
CA THR A 318 24.11 -10.07 26.09
C THR A 318 23.73 -10.37 24.66
N GLU A 319 23.34 -11.60 24.36
CA GLU A 319 22.84 -11.99 23.05
C GLU A 319 21.36 -11.60 22.92
N LYS A 320 21.03 -10.90 21.85
CA LYS A 320 19.63 -10.61 21.48
C LYS A 320 19.12 -11.75 20.61
N VAL A 321 18.18 -12.53 21.14
CA VAL A 321 17.49 -13.56 20.36
C VAL A 321 16.47 -12.89 19.44
N VAL A 322 16.61 -13.05 18.14
CA VAL A 322 15.71 -12.45 17.12
C VAL A 322 14.70 -13.46 16.64
N LEU A 323 15.11 -14.71 16.38
CA LEU A 323 14.19 -15.80 16.01
C LEU A 323 14.36 -16.95 16.99
N LYS A 324 13.24 -17.57 17.38
CA LYS A 324 13.16 -18.62 18.41
C LYS A 324 12.45 -19.85 17.85
N ASN A 325 13.15 -20.98 17.78
CA ASN A 325 12.60 -22.30 17.44
C ASN A 325 11.66 -22.27 16.22
N VAL A 326 12.10 -21.59 15.15
CA VAL A 326 11.32 -21.48 13.93
C VAL A 326 11.39 -22.79 13.15
N THR A 327 10.19 -23.35 12.86
CA THR A 327 10.04 -24.49 11.94
C THR A 327 9.13 -24.07 10.80
N TRP A 328 9.66 -24.11 9.57
CA TRP A 328 8.93 -23.74 8.38
C TRP A 328 9.41 -24.53 7.17
N LEU A 329 8.47 -25.20 6.51
CA LEU A 329 8.70 -26.00 5.31
C LEU A 329 8.12 -25.27 4.10
N ILE A 330 8.97 -24.76 3.23
CA ILE A 330 8.56 -23.98 2.07
C ILE A 330 8.39 -24.92 0.87
N ALA A 331 7.18 -24.97 0.33
CA ALA A 331 6.84 -25.82 -0.79
C ALA A 331 7.13 -25.15 -2.16
N PRO A 332 7.32 -25.95 -3.23
CA PRO A 332 7.44 -25.43 -4.58
C PRO A 332 6.16 -24.70 -5.03
N GLY A 333 6.31 -23.48 -5.55
CA GLY A 333 5.19 -22.66 -6.00
C GLY A 333 4.39 -22.01 -4.88
N GLU A 334 4.81 -22.13 -3.62
CA GLU A 334 4.18 -21.49 -2.48
C GLU A 334 4.35 -19.95 -2.56
N ARG A 335 3.28 -19.24 -2.24
CA ARG A 335 3.24 -17.77 -2.23
C ARG A 335 2.92 -17.30 -0.81
N THR A 336 3.92 -16.78 -0.14
CA THR A 336 3.83 -16.48 1.30
C THR A 336 4.13 -15.03 1.60
N GLY A 337 3.20 -14.38 2.32
CA GLY A 337 3.37 -13.07 2.94
C GLY A 337 3.90 -13.17 4.37
N ILE A 338 4.86 -12.33 4.73
CA ILE A 338 5.47 -12.31 6.07
C ILE A 338 5.20 -10.94 6.71
N LEU A 339 4.49 -10.98 7.84
CA LEU A 339 4.10 -9.82 8.62
C LEU A 339 4.93 -9.72 9.92
N GLY A 340 4.97 -8.54 10.50
CA GLY A 340 5.62 -8.29 11.79
C GLY A 340 6.07 -6.85 11.92
N VAL A 341 6.21 -6.39 13.16
CA VAL A 341 6.73 -5.04 13.46
C VAL A 341 8.13 -4.83 12.91
N ASN A 342 8.53 -3.58 12.77
CA ASN A 342 9.89 -3.25 12.39
C ASN A 342 10.88 -3.78 13.44
N GLY A 343 11.90 -4.52 12.98
CA GLY A 343 12.87 -5.20 13.86
C GLY A 343 12.43 -6.55 14.43
N ALA A 344 11.26 -7.10 14.04
CA ALA A 344 10.81 -8.44 14.48
C ALA A 344 11.66 -9.61 13.96
N GLY A 345 12.55 -9.37 12.98
CA GLY A 345 13.40 -10.42 12.40
C GLY A 345 12.97 -10.87 11.01
N LYS A 346 12.13 -10.10 10.30
CA LYS A 346 11.67 -10.41 8.92
C LYS A 346 12.84 -10.62 7.98
N SER A 347 13.75 -9.65 7.87
CA SER A 347 14.93 -9.74 7.00
C SER A 347 15.90 -10.85 7.46
N THR A 348 15.96 -11.16 8.76
CA THR A 348 16.74 -12.30 9.29
C THR A 348 16.15 -13.63 8.79
N LEU A 349 14.82 -13.78 8.80
CA LEU A 349 14.13 -14.96 8.28
C LEU A 349 14.36 -15.13 6.78
N LEU A 350 14.24 -14.04 6.00
CA LEU A 350 14.57 -14.05 4.57
C LEU A 350 16.04 -14.36 4.31
N GLY A 351 16.94 -13.86 5.17
CA GLY A 351 18.38 -14.17 5.13
C GLY A 351 18.68 -15.66 5.39
N LEU A 352 17.92 -16.33 6.26
CA LEU A 352 17.99 -17.79 6.45
C LEU A 352 17.57 -18.54 5.18
N VAL A 353 16.51 -18.09 4.50
CA VAL A 353 16.04 -18.72 3.25
C VAL A 353 17.06 -18.52 2.12
N SER A 354 17.54 -17.29 1.93
CA SER A 354 18.53 -16.97 0.87
C SER A 354 19.91 -17.59 1.14
N GLY A 355 20.25 -17.86 2.41
CA GLY A 355 21.53 -18.43 2.79
C GLY A 355 22.58 -17.42 3.22
N VAL A 356 22.23 -16.16 3.29
CA VAL A 356 23.11 -15.08 3.77
C VAL A 356 23.27 -15.17 5.30
N VAL A 357 22.20 -15.52 6.02
CA VAL A 357 22.20 -15.70 7.47
C VAL A 357 22.33 -17.18 7.80
N HIS A 358 23.21 -17.49 8.76
CA HIS A 358 23.36 -18.85 9.29
C HIS A 358 22.61 -19.00 10.62
N PRO A 359 21.96 -20.14 10.86
CA PRO A 359 21.27 -20.37 12.13
C PRO A 359 22.27 -20.49 13.28
N THR A 360 21.93 -19.94 14.46
CA THR A 360 22.69 -20.17 15.70
C THR A 360 22.43 -21.58 16.24
N THR A 361 21.17 -22.02 16.20
CA THR A 361 20.77 -23.40 16.52
C THR A 361 19.79 -23.90 15.45
N GLY A 362 19.60 -25.23 15.39
CA GLY A 362 18.71 -25.84 14.41
C GLY A 362 19.40 -26.12 13.06
N LYS A 363 18.62 -26.33 12.01
CA LYS A 363 19.13 -26.72 10.70
C LYS A 363 18.30 -26.13 9.57
N VAL A 364 18.98 -25.59 8.55
CA VAL A 364 18.36 -25.18 7.28
C VAL A 364 18.82 -26.12 6.18
N LYS A 365 17.86 -26.76 5.51
CA LYS A 365 18.12 -27.58 4.32
C LYS A 365 17.62 -26.83 3.09
N ARG A 366 18.41 -26.84 2.02
CA ARG A 366 18.06 -26.22 0.74
C ARG A 366 18.12 -27.23 -0.37
N GLY A 367 17.16 -27.16 -1.29
CA GLY A 367 17.16 -27.99 -2.50
C GLY A 367 18.34 -27.68 -3.40
N LYS A 368 18.80 -28.67 -4.15
CA LYS A 368 19.99 -28.53 -5.00
C LYS A 368 19.77 -27.68 -6.25
N THR A 369 18.53 -27.52 -6.68
CA THR A 369 18.13 -26.80 -7.92
C THR A 369 17.59 -25.39 -7.66
N ILE A 370 17.74 -24.90 -6.43
CA ILE A 370 17.20 -23.59 -6.05
C ILE A 370 18.08 -22.49 -6.63
N LYS A 371 17.42 -21.53 -7.29
CA LYS A 371 17.98 -20.26 -7.70
C LYS A 371 17.20 -19.15 -7.02
N VAL A 372 17.73 -18.65 -5.90
CA VAL A 372 17.11 -17.59 -5.12
C VAL A 372 17.53 -16.24 -5.69
N ALA A 373 16.55 -15.38 -5.96
CA ALA A 373 16.80 -13.98 -6.18
C ALA A 373 16.10 -13.17 -5.09
N VAL A 374 16.80 -12.14 -4.62
CA VAL A 374 16.33 -11.26 -3.55
C VAL A 374 16.22 -9.85 -4.10
N LEU A 375 15.04 -9.25 -3.98
CA LEU A 375 14.87 -7.82 -4.20
C LEU A 375 14.96 -7.14 -2.83
N THR A 376 16.10 -6.53 -2.55
CA THR A 376 16.36 -5.85 -1.27
C THR A 376 15.79 -4.43 -1.28
N GLN A 377 15.57 -3.85 -0.11
CA GLN A 377 15.16 -2.45 0.03
C GLN A 377 16.25 -1.51 -0.50
N GLN A 378 17.52 -1.87 -0.36
CA GLN A 378 18.66 -1.14 -0.89
C GLN A 378 18.86 -1.48 -2.38
N LEU A 379 19.33 -0.50 -3.16
CA LEU A 379 19.63 -0.68 -4.58
C LEU A 379 21.06 -1.25 -4.80
N ALA A 380 21.54 -2.08 -3.86
CA ALA A 380 22.91 -2.58 -3.84
C ALA A 380 23.27 -3.35 -5.14
N GLU A 381 22.31 -4.05 -5.73
CA GLU A 381 22.51 -4.80 -6.98
C GLU A 381 22.74 -3.88 -8.20
N LEU A 382 22.43 -2.59 -8.09
CA LEU A 382 22.68 -1.61 -9.13
C LEU A 382 24.02 -0.88 -8.96
N GLU A 383 24.70 -0.99 -7.81
CA GLU A 383 25.94 -0.26 -7.53
C GLU A 383 27.06 -0.58 -8.54
N ASP A 384 27.22 -1.87 -8.89
CA ASP A 384 28.22 -2.31 -9.85
C ASP A 384 27.98 -1.81 -11.29
N ILE A 385 26.72 -1.41 -11.59
CA ILE A 385 26.32 -0.94 -12.92
C ILE A 385 25.92 0.54 -12.94
N TRP A 386 26.25 1.29 -11.88
CA TRP A 386 25.81 2.68 -11.65
C TRP A 386 26.21 3.63 -12.78
N GLU A 387 27.42 3.45 -13.33
CA GLU A 387 27.97 4.27 -14.41
C GLU A 387 27.58 3.75 -15.82
N ASP A 388 27.01 2.56 -15.92
CA ASP A 388 26.64 1.95 -17.19
C ASP A 388 25.35 2.58 -17.76
N ARG A 389 25.20 2.49 -19.08
CA ARG A 389 23.93 2.83 -19.72
C ARG A 389 22.95 1.67 -19.58
N VAL A 390 21.67 1.98 -19.39
CA VAL A 390 20.61 0.95 -19.29
C VAL A 390 20.66 -0.02 -20.47
N SER A 391 20.86 0.49 -21.71
CA SER A 391 21.00 -0.33 -22.91
C SER A 391 22.16 -1.31 -22.84
N ASP A 392 23.29 -0.94 -22.22
CA ASP A 392 24.48 -1.78 -22.14
C ASP A 392 24.33 -2.86 -21.06
N VAL A 393 23.64 -2.53 -19.97
CA VAL A 393 23.25 -3.50 -18.94
C VAL A 393 22.35 -4.58 -19.55
N LEU A 394 21.35 -4.19 -20.37
CA LEU A 394 20.45 -5.14 -21.02
C LEU A 394 21.15 -6.04 -22.05
N LYS A 395 22.18 -5.54 -22.74
CA LYS A 395 22.97 -6.34 -23.71
C LYS A 395 23.77 -7.48 -23.06
N ARG A 396 24.03 -7.39 -21.75
CA ARG A 396 24.70 -8.47 -20.96
C ARG A 396 23.74 -9.60 -20.64
N GLN A 397 22.45 -9.39 -20.76
CA GLN A 397 21.42 -10.40 -20.54
C GLN A 397 21.24 -11.29 -21.78
N LYS A 398 20.48 -12.39 -21.66
CA LYS A 398 20.11 -13.23 -22.80
C LYS A 398 19.47 -12.38 -23.89
N SER A 399 19.70 -12.74 -25.15
CA SER A 399 19.18 -11.98 -26.31
C SER A 399 17.66 -12.01 -26.41
N THR A 400 17.03 -13.13 -26.00
CA THR A 400 15.59 -13.35 -26.07
C THR A 400 15.08 -14.11 -24.85
N TYR A 401 13.85 -13.82 -24.45
CA TYR A 401 13.10 -14.48 -23.40
C TYR A 401 11.73 -14.88 -23.94
N VAL A 402 11.26 -16.06 -23.57
CA VAL A 402 9.93 -16.52 -23.96
C VAL A 402 8.92 -16.04 -22.93
N ALA A 403 8.01 -15.17 -23.35
CA ALA A 403 6.93 -14.66 -22.52
C ALA A 403 5.62 -14.75 -23.33
N ASP A 404 4.55 -15.36 -22.77
CA ASP A 404 3.27 -15.67 -23.46
C ASP A 404 3.44 -16.42 -24.80
N GLY A 405 4.40 -17.32 -24.87
CA GLY A 405 4.68 -18.02 -26.13
C GLY A 405 5.28 -17.16 -27.23
N LYS A 406 5.70 -15.91 -26.91
CA LYS A 406 6.40 -14.99 -27.82
C LYS A 406 7.83 -14.78 -27.35
N GLU A 407 8.76 -14.69 -28.28
CA GLU A 407 10.13 -14.28 -27.98
C GLU A 407 10.18 -12.75 -27.86
N LEU A 408 10.67 -12.25 -26.73
CA LEU A 408 10.83 -10.83 -26.43
C LEU A 408 12.29 -10.54 -26.07
N THR A 409 12.76 -9.38 -26.51
CA THR A 409 14.07 -8.88 -26.10
C THR A 409 14.00 -8.20 -24.72
N PRO A 410 15.10 -8.11 -23.94
CA PRO A 410 15.13 -7.36 -22.69
C PRO A 410 14.66 -5.91 -22.81
N ALA A 411 14.98 -5.26 -23.92
CA ALA A 411 14.53 -3.88 -24.18
C ALA A 411 13.02 -3.77 -24.37
N GLN A 412 12.39 -4.75 -25.02
CA GLN A 412 10.93 -4.81 -25.15
C GLN A 412 10.25 -5.09 -23.81
N LEU A 413 10.86 -5.94 -22.97
CA LEU A 413 10.38 -6.18 -21.60
C LEU A 413 10.49 -4.92 -20.74
N LEU A 414 11.61 -4.17 -20.86
CA LEU A 414 11.78 -2.92 -20.15
C LEU A 414 10.78 -1.84 -20.63
N GLY A 415 10.49 -1.79 -21.93
CA GLY A 415 9.41 -0.96 -22.50
C GLY A 415 8.06 -1.27 -21.86
N ARG A 416 7.74 -2.56 -21.67
CA ARG A 416 6.50 -2.99 -20.98
C ARG A 416 6.44 -2.56 -19.50
N VAL A 417 7.59 -2.35 -18.86
CA VAL A 417 7.69 -1.83 -17.48
C VAL A 417 7.72 -0.29 -17.47
N GLY A 418 7.38 0.35 -18.58
CA GLY A 418 7.21 1.80 -18.68
C GLY A 418 8.51 2.59 -18.89
N PHE A 419 9.55 1.98 -19.48
CA PHE A 419 10.73 2.71 -19.95
C PHE A 419 10.55 3.16 -21.40
N SER A 420 10.76 4.44 -21.65
CA SER A 420 10.83 4.96 -23.01
C SER A 420 12.16 4.63 -23.68
N SER A 421 12.18 4.61 -25.01
CA SER A 421 13.42 4.40 -25.78
C SER A 421 14.51 5.44 -25.48
N ALA A 422 14.14 6.68 -25.11
CA ALA A 422 15.06 7.71 -24.70
C ALA A 422 15.77 7.35 -23.39
N GLN A 423 15.06 6.77 -22.42
CA GLN A 423 15.59 6.39 -21.11
C GLN A 423 16.58 5.21 -21.19
N LEU A 424 16.53 4.38 -22.25
CA LEU A 424 17.52 3.32 -22.48
C LEU A 424 18.94 3.86 -22.69
N SER A 425 19.07 5.11 -23.11
CA SER A 425 20.36 5.78 -23.34
C SER A 425 20.95 6.42 -22.09
N ASN A 426 20.14 6.59 -21.03
CA ASN A 426 20.56 7.20 -19.77
C ASN A 426 21.47 6.24 -18.97
N ARG A 427 22.32 6.80 -18.12
CA ARG A 427 23.08 6.01 -17.15
C ARG A 427 22.18 5.61 -16.00
N VAL A 428 22.45 4.45 -15.38
CA VAL A 428 21.67 3.96 -14.23
C VAL A 428 21.61 4.97 -13.10
N LYS A 429 22.68 5.70 -12.81
CA LYS A 429 22.71 6.75 -11.77
C LYS A 429 21.75 7.91 -12.04
N GLU A 430 21.47 8.23 -13.30
CA GLU A 430 20.63 9.34 -13.75
C GLU A 430 19.12 9.01 -13.67
N LEU A 431 18.78 7.74 -13.45
CA LEU A 431 17.41 7.29 -13.31
C LEU A 431 16.79 7.79 -11.99
N SER A 432 15.50 8.09 -12.00
CA SER A 432 14.75 8.35 -10.76
C SER A 432 14.69 7.10 -9.87
N GLY A 433 14.39 7.27 -8.58
CA GLY A 433 14.26 6.15 -7.63
C GLY A 433 13.33 5.05 -8.13
N GLY A 434 12.12 5.41 -8.58
CA GLY A 434 11.17 4.47 -9.15
C GLY A 434 11.65 3.81 -10.45
N GLN A 435 12.42 4.51 -11.31
CA GLN A 435 13.03 3.91 -12.50
C GLN A 435 14.13 2.91 -12.13
N LYS A 436 14.97 3.23 -11.16
CA LYS A 436 15.98 2.32 -10.64
C LYS A 436 15.34 1.05 -10.09
N ARG A 437 14.25 1.18 -9.32
CA ARG A 437 13.53 0.05 -8.76
C ARG A 437 12.92 -0.85 -9.85
N ARG A 438 12.36 -0.26 -10.92
CA ARG A 438 11.87 -1.01 -12.09
C ARG A 438 12.97 -1.78 -12.81
N LEU A 439 14.12 -1.12 -13.01
CA LEU A 439 15.27 -1.78 -13.64
C LEU A 439 15.77 -2.94 -12.78
N GLN A 440 15.92 -2.74 -11.46
CA GLN A 440 16.31 -3.77 -10.51
C GLN A 440 15.37 -4.98 -10.57
N LEU A 441 14.06 -4.74 -10.47
CA LEU A 441 13.07 -5.81 -10.54
C LEU A 441 13.16 -6.59 -11.86
N LEU A 442 13.28 -5.87 -13.00
CA LEU A 442 13.43 -6.52 -14.29
C LEU A 442 14.68 -7.38 -14.35
N LEU A 443 15.83 -6.86 -13.89
CA LEU A 443 17.10 -7.62 -13.89
C LEU A 443 17.01 -8.89 -13.04
N VAL A 444 16.37 -8.79 -11.87
CA VAL A 444 16.08 -9.91 -11.00
C VAL A 444 15.26 -10.99 -11.70
N ILE A 445 14.24 -10.60 -12.48
CA ILE A 445 13.37 -11.54 -13.20
C ILE A 445 14.06 -12.13 -14.42
N LEU A 446 14.85 -11.31 -15.15
CA LEU A 446 15.63 -11.78 -16.30
C LEU A 446 16.68 -12.84 -15.94
N ASP A 447 17.07 -12.91 -14.67
CA ASP A 447 17.93 -13.98 -14.16
C ASP A 447 17.19 -15.32 -14.01
N GLU A 448 15.90 -15.40 -14.30
CA GLU A 448 15.05 -16.61 -14.25
C GLU A 448 15.15 -17.34 -12.90
N PRO A 449 14.90 -16.68 -11.75
CA PRO A 449 14.91 -17.35 -10.47
C PRO A 449 13.72 -18.30 -10.35
N ASN A 450 13.83 -19.33 -9.50
CA ASN A 450 12.72 -20.20 -9.14
C ASN A 450 12.23 -19.96 -7.69
N VAL A 451 12.97 -19.17 -6.91
CA VAL A 451 12.55 -18.61 -5.61
C VAL A 451 12.80 -17.11 -5.64
N LEU A 452 11.75 -16.33 -5.48
CA LEU A 452 11.81 -14.86 -5.45
C LEU A 452 11.47 -14.36 -4.05
N ILE A 453 12.39 -13.59 -3.49
CA ILE A 453 12.24 -12.94 -2.19
C ILE A 453 12.11 -11.44 -2.42
N LEU A 454 11.04 -10.84 -1.92
CA LEU A 454 10.78 -9.41 -1.98
C LEU A 454 10.75 -8.83 -0.57
N ASP A 455 11.70 -7.96 -0.25
CA ASP A 455 11.75 -7.23 1.02
C ASP A 455 11.36 -5.78 0.78
N GLU A 456 10.15 -5.41 1.23
CA GLU A 456 9.51 -4.09 1.04
C GLU A 456 9.55 -3.61 -0.44
N PRO A 457 8.95 -4.36 -1.38
CA PRO A 457 9.03 -4.03 -2.80
C PRO A 457 8.26 -2.77 -3.18
N THR A 458 7.33 -2.32 -2.34
CA THR A 458 6.39 -1.22 -2.59
C THR A 458 6.94 0.16 -2.28
N ASN A 459 8.02 0.25 -1.51
CA ASN A 459 8.59 1.52 -1.12
C ASN A 459 9.03 2.34 -2.34
N ASP A 460 8.71 3.64 -2.33
CA ASP A 460 9.03 4.62 -3.38
C ASP A 460 8.38 4.36 -4.75
N LEU A 461 7.38 3.46 -4.83
CA LEU A 461 6.65 3.17 -6.06
C LEU A 461 5.32 3.92 -6.10
N ASP A 462 4.96 4.42 -7.28
CA ASP A 462 3.63 4.98 -7.52
C ASP A 462 2.57 3.89 -7.77
N THR A 463 1.30 4.26 -7.68
CA THR A 463 0.17 3.33 -7.79
C THR A 463 0.10 2.59 -9.12
N ASP A 464 0.48 3.23 -10.24
CA ASP A 464 0.53 2.59 -11.56
C ASP A 464 1.61 1.50 -11.58
N MET A 465 2.73 1.77 -10.91
CA MET A 465 3.85 0.86 -10.82
C MET A 465 3.55 -0.33 -9.92
N LEU A 466 2.86 -0.09 -8.80
CA LEU A 466 2.39 -1.15 -7.92
C LEU A 466 1.50 -2.14 -8.68
N ALA A 467 0.55 -1.64 -9.46
CA ALA A 467 -0.31 -2.48 -10.29
C ALA A 467 0.51 -3.32 -11.32
N ALA A 468 1.51 -2.72 -11.96
CA ALA A 468 2.37 -3.43 -12.91
C ALA A 468 3.22 -4.53 -12.24
N ILE A 469 3.71 -4.29 -11.03
CA ILE A 469 4.45 -5.30 -10.25
C ILE A 469 3.52 -6.44 -9.81
N GLU A 470 2.32 -6.12 -9.37
CA GLU A 470 1.32 -7.13 -9.00
C GLU A 470 1.00 -8.06 -10.16
N ASP A 471 0.72 -7.51 -11.35
CA ASP A 471 0.46 -8.29 -12.56
C ASP A 471 1.66 -9.19 -12.94
N LEU A 472 2.88 -8.67 -12.75
CA LEU A 472 4.10 -9.44 -12.96
C LEU A 472 4.22 -10.59 -11.97
N LEU A 473 3.99 -10.32 -10.68
CA LEU A 473 4.05 -11.31 -9.62
C LEU A 473 2.94 -12.36 -9.74
N ASP A 474 1.74 -11.97 -10.20
CA ASP A 474 0.66 -12.91 -10.49
C ASP A 474 1.06 -13.96 -11.54
N SER A 475 1.84 -13.55 -12.53
CA SER A 475 2.35 -14.44 -13.59
C SER A 475 3.56 -15.29 -13.17
N PHE A 476 4.18 -15.01 -12.02
CA PHE A 476 5.35 -15.74 -11.55
C PHE A 476 5.00 -17.12 -11.04
N ALA A 477 5.48 -18.18 -11.71
CA ALA A 477 5.16 -19.57 -11.39
C ALA A 477 6.08 -20.23 -10.33
N GLY A 478 7.09 -19.50 -9.82
CA GLY A 478 8.02 -19.96 -8.77
C GLY A 478 7.49 -19.78 -7.36
N THR A 479 8.33 -20.12 -6.38
CA THR A 479 8.05 -19.83 -4.97
C THR A 479 8.29 -18.35 -4.69
N LEU A 480 7.30 -17.67 -4.09
CA LEU A 480 7.31 -16.25 -3.80
C LEU A 480 7.22 -15.98 -2.29
N LEU A 481 8.18 -15.23 -1.77
CA LEU A 481 8.19 -14.78 -0.39
C LEU A 481 8.18 -13.24 -0.37
N VAL A 482 7.17 -12.66 0.26
CA VAL A 482 6.97 -11.20 0.27
C VAL A 482 6.91 -10.68 1.71
N VAL A 483 7.77 -9.74 2.03
CA VAL A 483 7.65 -8.86 3.20
C VAL A 483 7.15 -7.52 2.68
N SER A 484 6.01 -7.07 3.13
CA SER A 484 5.49 -5.74 2.81
C SER A 484 4.54 -5.24 3.89
N HIS A 485 4.41 -3.93 3.95
CA HIS A 485 3.40 -3.24 4.74
C HIS A 485 2.16 -2.89 3.92
N ASP A 486 2.22 -3.04 2.59
CA ASP A 486 1.07 -2.85 1.69
C ASP A 486 0.13 -4.06 1.76
N ARG A 487 -1.04 -3.86 2.36
CA ARG A 487 -2.07 -4.91 2.53
C ARG A 487 -2.59 -5.43 1.21
N TYR A 488 -2.85 -4.55 0.25
CA TYR A 488 -3.36 -4.93 -1.07
C TYR A 488 -2.37 -5.83 -1.82
N LEU A 489 -1.07 -5.49 -1.77
CA LEU A 489 -0.04 -6.33 -2.37
C LEU A 489 -0.03 -7.73 -1.75
N ILE A 490 0.03 -7.81 -0.40
CA ILE A 490 0.10 -9.09 0.30
C ILE A 490 -1.13 -9.94 -0.03
N GLU A 491 -2.34 -9.38 0.09
CA GLU A 491 -3.58 -10.12 -0.15
C GLU A 491 -3.71 -10.58 -1.61
N ARG A 492 -3.22 -9.78 -2.57
CA ARG A 492 -3.30 -10.11 -3.99
C ARG A 492 -2.29 -11.16 -4.42
N VAL A 493 -1.03 -11.06 -3.99
CA VAL A 493 0.07 -11.88 -4.56
C VAL A 493 0.43 -13.09 -3.70
N THR A 494 -0.17 -13.28 -2.51
CA THR A 494 0.15 -14.39 -1.61
C THR A 494 -1.08 -15.22 -1.24
N ASP A 495 -0.88 -16.55 -1.14
CA ASP A 495 -1.93 -17.51 -0.77
C ASP A 495 -1.94 -17.77 0.75
N GLN A 496 -0.82 -17.57 1.42
CA GLN A 496 -0.63 -17.81 2.85
C GLN A 496 0.09 -16.65 3.50
N GLN A 497 -0.23 -16.39 4.76
CA GLN A 497 0.42 -15.32 5.52
C GLN A 497 0.93 -15.86 6.85
N TYR A 498 2.11 -15.42 7.21
CA TYR A 498 2.75 -15.72 8.48
C TYR A 498 3.13 -14.42 9.19
N ALA A 499 3.19 -14.44 10.51
CA ALA A 499 3.70 -13.33 11.30
C ALA A 499 4.86 -13.77 12.20
N ILE A 500 5.80 -12.87 12.41
CA ILE A 500 6.81 -13.01 13.45
C ILE A 500 6.31 -12.27 14.68
N LEU A 501 5.95 -13.03 15.71
CA LEU A 501 5.45 -12.55 17.00
C LEU A 501 6.39 -13.05 18.09
N ASP A 502 7.02 -12.13 18.83
CA ASP A 502 7.96 -12.42 19.93
C ASP A 502 9.11 -13.41 19.54
N GLY A 503 9.54 -13.34 18.29
CA GLY A 503 10.58 -14.18 17.71
C GLY A 503 10.08 -15.53 17.18
N HIS A 504 8.79 -15.84 17.29
CA HIS A 504 8.18 -17.07 16.79
C HIS A 504 7.44 -16.82 15.47
N LEU A 505 7.57 -17.75 14.53
CA LEU A 505 6.80 -17.71 13.27
C LEU A 505 5.43 -18.34 13.48
N ARG A 506 4.37 -17.62 13.15
CA ARG A 506 2.98 -18.05 13.32
C ARG A 506 2.21 -17.95 12.01
N HIS A 507 1.54 -19.02 11.62
CA HIS A 507 0.63 -19.02 10.47
C HIS A 507 -0.66 -18.24 10.79
N LEU A 508 -1.14 -17.45 9.81
CA LEU A 508 -2.31 -16.58 9.93
C LEU A 508 -3.39 -16.96 8.90
N PRO A 509 -4.27 -17.91 9.19
CA PRO A 509 -5.32 -18.32 8.24
C PRO A 509 -6.30 -17.21 7.83
N ARG A 510 -6.50 -16.19 8.69
CA ARG A 510 -7.34 -15.01 8.41
C ARG A 510 -6.51 -13.78 8.03
N GLY A 511 -5.23 -13.98 7.69
CA GLY A 511 -4.38 -12.95 7.16
C GLY A 511 -4.11 -11.78 8.12
N ILE A 512 -4.07 -10.57 7.53
CA ILE A 512 -3.68 -9.33 8.23
C ILE A 512 -4.65 -8.98 9.37
N GLU A 513 -5.94 -9.23 9.22
CA GLU A 513 -6.93 -8.96 10.27
C GLU A 513 -6.61 -9.76 11.54
N GLN A 514 -6.29 -11.05 11.38
CA GLN A 514 -5.89 -11.89 12.51
C GLN A 514 -4.59 -11.40 13.15
N TYR A 515 -3.66 -10.90 12.35
CA TYR A 515 -2.42 -10.29 12.86
C TYR A 515 -2.73 -9.11 13.80
N LEU A 516 -3.56 -8.18 13.36
CA LEU A 516 -3.95 -7.00 14.15
C LEU A 516 -4.70 -7.37 15.42
N GLU A 517 -5.61 -8.36 15.36
CA GLU A 517 -6.31 -8.87 16.56
C GLU A 517 -5.36 -9.51 17.58
N LEU A 518 -4.38 -10.28 17.11
CA LEU A 518 -3.40 -10.91 17.99
C LEU A 518 -2.51 -9.86 18.68
N ARG A 519 -2.12 -8.84 17.94
CA ARG A 519 -1.28 -7.76 18.47
C ARG A 519 -2.04 -6.89 19.49
N SER A 520 -3.27 -6.52 19.21
CA SER A 520 -4.09 -5.75 20.16
C SER A 520 -4.28 -6.49 21.48
N LYS A 521 -4.45 -7.82 21.45
CA LYS A 521 -4.53 -8.66 22.65
C LYS A 521 -3.19 -8.70 23.41
N THR A 522 -2.08 -8.88 22.70
CA THR A 522 -0.74 -8.92 23.32
C THR A 522 -0.41 -7.60 24.02
N VAL A 523 -0.75 -6.46 23.42
CA VAL A 523 -0.58 -5.14 24.02
C VAL A 523 -1.48 -4.99 25.26
N ALA A 524 -2.75 -5.41 25.19
CA ALA A 524 -3.66 -5.39 26.32
C ALA A 524 -3.15 -6.28 27.48
N ASP A 525 -2.71 -7.50 27.20
CA ASP A 525 -2.16 -8.43 28.19
C ASP A 525 -0.86 -7.90 28.82
N ALA A 526 -0.02 -7.22 28.06
CA ALA A 526 1.20 -6.58 28.58
C ALA A 526 0.89 -5.40 29.52
N LEU A 527 -0.18 -4.65 29.28
CA LEU A 527 -0.65 -3.56 30.13
C LEU A 527 -1.30 -4.06 31.44
N TRP A 528 -1.81 -5.29 31.48
CA TRP A 528 -2.46 -5.90 32.63
C TRP A 528 -1.56 -6.89 33.38
N ALA A 529 -0.32 -7.13 32.95
CA ALA A 529 0.61 -8.00 33.67
C ALA A 529 0.98 -7.38 35.03
N PRO A 530 0.75 -8.07 36.16
CA PRO A 530 1.12 -7.56 37.49
C PRO A 530 2.64 -7.52 37.59
N GLY A 531 3.24 -6.34 37.47
CA GLY A 531 4.68 -6.12 37.64
C GLY A 531 5.36 -5.19 36.63
N VAL A 532 4.72 -4.79 35.57
CA VAL A 532 5.29 -3.83 34.59
C VAL A 532 4.57 -2.48 34.72
N ARG A 533 4.84 -1.78 35.81
CA ARG A 533 4.67 -0.32 35.87
C ARG A 533 6.04 0.30 35.60
N SER A 534 6.25 0.65 34.35
CA SER A 534 7.23 1.69 34.02
C SER A 534 6.92 2.26 32.64
N VAL A 535 5.94 3.12 32.59
CA VAL A 535 6.08 4.32 31.75
C VAL A 535 7.06 5.20 32.57
N PRO A 536 8.22 5.57 32.05
CA PRO A 536 9.10 6.50 32.74
C PRO A 536 8.34 7.81 32.91
N GLY A 537 7.98 8.17 34.12
CA GLY A 537 7.42 9.47 34.45
C GLY A 537 6.04 9.51 35.15
N VAL A 538 5.37 8.39 35.43
CA VAL A 538 4.11 8.45 36.20
C VAL A 538 4.36 8.08 37.65
N GLY A 539 4.45 9.08 38.49
CA GLY A 539 4.51 8.96 39.96
C GLY A 539 3.28 8.24 40.50
N SER A 540 3.52 7.38 41.50
CA SER A 540 2.54 6.58 42.21
C SER A 540 1.41 7.43 42.81
N VAL A 541 0.16 7.09 42.50
CA VAL A 541 -1.05 7.58 43.22
C VAL A 541 -1.17 6.81 44.54
N PRO A 542 -1.45 7.48 45.67
CA PRO A 542 -1.52 6.82 46.96
C PRO A 542 -2.75 5.93 47.12
N GLU A 543 -2.53 4.78 47.67
CA GLU A 543 -3.53 3.83 48.16
C GLU A 543 -4.45 4.48 49.19
N ALA A 544 -5.76 4.48 48.94
CA ALA A 544 -6.76 4.84 49.96
C ALA A 544 -7.64 3.63 50.29
N LEU A 545 -7.35 3.08 51.48
CA LEU A 545 -8.24 2.50 52.45
C LEU A 545 -9.29 1.47 52.01
N GLU A 546 -8.98 0.23 52.42
CA GLU A 546 -9.94 -0.86 52.63
C GLU A 546 -10.94 -0.52 53.74
N GLY A 547 -12.20 -0.89 53.51
CA GLY A 547 -13.21 -1.04 54.54
C GLY A 547 -14.12 -2.21 54.22
N PRO A 548 -14.48 -3.09 55.23
CA PRO A 548 -15.03 -4.40 54.97
C PRO A 548 -16.56 -4.43 54.99
N GLY A 549 -17.17 -5.31 54.25
CA GLY A 549 -18.60 -5.56 54.41
C GLY A 549 -19.24 -6.42 53.34
N SER A 550 -19.20 -7.68 53.57
CA SER A 550 -20.19 -8.77 53.37
C SER A 550 -21.39 -8.59 52.41
N ALA A 551 -21.65 -9.69 51.76
CA ALA A 551 -22.93 -10.37 51.49
C ALA A 551 -23.55 -10.17 50.11
N ASP A 552 -23.60 -11.33 49.44
CA ASP A 552 -24.68 -11.84 48.58
C ASP A 552 -25.49 -10.86 47.70
N ALA A 553 -25.24 -10.90 46.41
CA ALA A 553 -26.32 -10.73 45.45
C ALA A 553 -26.01 -11.44 44.13
N ARG A 554 -26.89 -12.32 43.84
CA ARG A 554 -27.02 -13.19 42.69
C ARG A 554 -26.77 -12.51 41.36
N SER A 555 -25.98 -13.20 40.52
CA SER A 555 -25.95 -13.17 39.08
C SER A 555 -27.32 -12.89 38.45
N THR A 556 -27.43 -11.81 37.71
CA THR A 556 -28.39 -11.71 36.60
C THR A 556 -27.60 -11.46 35.33
N ASN A 557 -27.37 -12.54 34.65
CA ASN A 557 -26.85 -12.60 33.29
C ASN A 557 -27.99 -12.21 32.34
N SER A 558 -27.91 -11.04 31.72
CA SER A 558 -28.78 -10.66 30.59
C SER A 558 -27.93 -10.50 29.32
N GLY A 559 -27.51 -11.64 28.81
CA GLY A 559 -27.04 -11.82 27.44
C GLY A 559 -28.13 -12.53 26.65
N THR A 560 -28.94 -11.81 25.91
CA THR A 560 -29.92 -12.32 24.97
C THR A 560 -29.21 -12.83 23.70
N GLY A 561 -28.69 -14.03 23.78
CA GLY A 561 -28.40 -14.90 22.65
C GLY A 561 -29.37 -16.08 22.73
N SER A 562 -30.49 -16.01 22.04
CA SER A 562 -31.44 -17.16 21.93
C SER A 562 -30.78 -18.22 21.05
N ARG A 563 -30.13 -19.19 21.67
CA ARG A 563 -29.67 -20.41 20.98
C ARG A 563 -30.92 -21.28 20.70
N LEU A 564 -31.21 -21.52 19.43
CA LEU A 564 -32.22 -22.45 18.97
C LEU A 564 -32.00 -23.83 19.59
N LYS A 565 -33.07 -24.48 20.06
CA LYS A 565 -32.98 -25.79 20.71
C LYS A 565 -33.75 -26.84 19.92
N GLY A 566 -33.13 -28.01 19.70
CA GLY A 566 -33.78 -29.25 19.25
C GLY A 566 -34.40 -29.20 17.84
N ALA A 567 -35.73 -29.07 17.74
CA ALA A 567 -36.43 -29.12 16.44
C ALA A 567 -36.18 -27.86 15.59
N GLU A 568 -36.07 -26.69 16.21
CA GLU A 568 -35.80 -25.41 15.53
C GLU A 568 -34.42 -25.38 14.92
N LEU A 569 -33.40 -25.91 15.63
CA LEU A 569 -32.02 -26.00 15.11
C LEU A 569 -31.97 -26.87 13.85
N ARG A 570 -32.61 -28.05 13.89
CA ARG A 570 -32.66 -28.96 12.72
C ARG A 570 -33.39 -28.35 11.54
N THR A 571 -34.40 -27.50 11.79
CA THR A 571 -35.13 -26.80 10.73
C THR A 571 -34.26 -25.74 10.11
N ALA A 572 -33.53 -24.92 10.91
CA ALA A 572 -32.59 -23.92 10.44
C ALA A 572 -31.42 -24.52 9.66
N GLU A 573 -30.85 -25.65 10.13
CA GLU A 573 -29.81 -26.39 9.39
C GLU A 573 -30.30 -26.89 8.03
N LYS A 574 -31.54 -27.37 7.97
CA LYS A 574 -32.16 -27.86 6.73
C LYS A 574 -32.44 -26.71 5.75
N GLU A 575 -32.92 -25.58 6.25
CA GLU A 575 -33.13 -24.38 5.45
C GLU A 575 -31.79 -23.78 4.95
N PHE A 576 -30.77 -23.75 5.78
CA PHE A 576 -29.43 -23.32 5.43
C PHE A 576 -28.82 -24.14 4.28
N ALA A 577 -28.91 -25.49 4.40
CA ALA A 577 -28.44 -26.39 3.36
C ALA A 577 -29.29 -26.32 2.07
N ALA A 578 -30.58 -25.98 2.17
CA ALA A 578 -31.45 -25.78 1.01
C ALA A 578 -31.14 -24.43 0.30
N ALA A 579 -30.89 -23.38 1.06
CA ALA A 579 -30.50 -22.08 0.52
C ALA A 579 -29.16 -22.17 -0.21
N GLY A 580 -28.13 -22.83 0.35
CA GLY A 580 -26.84 -23.05 -0.31
C GLY A 580 -26.96 -23.74 -1.67
N ARG A 581 -27.75 -24.84 -1.77
CA ARG A 581 -27.99 -25.52 -3.05
C ARG A 581 -28.73 -24.64 -4.07
N LYS A 582 -29.60 -23.76 -3.60
CA LYS A 582 -30.36 -22.86 -4.47
C LYS A 582 -29.49 -21.72 -4.99
N ILE A 583 -28.55 -21.21 -4.19
CA ILE A 583 -27.52 -20.27 -4.60
C ILE A 583 -26.66 -20.86 -5.73
N GLU A 584 -26.13 -22.07 -5.54
CA GLU A 584 -25.30 -22.75 -6.54
C GLU A 584 -26.05 -22.97 -7.87
N LYS A 585 -27.33 -23.32 -7.79
CA LYS A 585 -28.19 -23.49 -8.98
C LYS A 585 -28.39 -22.17 -9.72
N LEU A 586 -28.71 -21.06 -9.03
CA LEU A 586 -28.93 -19.76 -9.63
C LEU A 586 -27.63 -19.17 -10.23
N GLN A 587 -26.50 -19.39 -9.59
CA GLN A 587 -25.19 -19.03 -10.15
C GLN A 587 -24.91 -19.79 -11.46
N GLY A 588 -25.25 -21.06 -11.53
CA GLY A 588 -25.18 -21.84 -12.77
C GLY A 588 -26.10 -21.31 -13.88
N GLU A 589 -27.32 -20.90 -13.55
CA GLU A 589 -28.28 -20.30 -14.51
C GLU A 589 -27.77 -18.92 -15.01
N ILE A 590 -27.21 -18.10 -14.14
CA ILE A 590 -26.56 -16.83 -14.50
C ILE A 590 -25.41 -17.06 -15.49
N GLY A 591 -24.55 -18.07 -15.22
CA GLY A 591 -23.47 -18.44 -16.13
C GLY A 591 -23.96 -18.84 -17.53
N GLN A 592 -25.05 -19.60 -17.61
CA GLN A 592 -25.66 -19.98 -18.89
C GLN A 592 -26.28 -18.78 -19.63
N LEU A 593 -26.90 -17.85 -18.90
CA LEU A 593 -27.46 -16.64 -19.50
C LEU A 593 -26.39 -15.71 -20.03
N HIS A 594 -25.26 -15.60 -19.34
CA HIS A 594 -24.10 -14.84 -19.85
C HIS A 594 -23.55 -15.45 -21.14
N LEU A 595 -23.47 -16.78 -21.26
CA LEU A 595 -23.07 -17.44 -22.51
C LEU A 595 -24.08 -17.18 -23.61
N LYS A 596 -25.38 -17.27 -23.35
CA LYS A 596 -26.43 -16.94 -24.33
C LYS A 596 -26.38 -15.49 -24.78
N LEU A 597 -26.12 -14.54 -23.86
CA LEU A 597 -25.94 -13.13 -24.20
C LEU A 597 -24.71 -12.89 -25.07
N ALA A 598 -23.63 -13.64 -24.84
CA ALA A 598 -22.41 -13.53 -25.64
C ALA A 598 -22.56 -14.11 -27.07
N GLU A 599 -23.40 -15.14 -27.24
CA GLU A 599 -23.66 -15.79 -28.52
C GLU A 599 -24.84 -15.18 -29.29
N HIS A 600 -25.64 -14.31 -28.65
CA HIS A 600 -26.82 -13.71 -29.28
C HIS A 600 -26.46 -12.67 -30.34
N ASP A 601 -27.26 -12.60 -31.41
CA ASP A 601 -27.05 -11.61 -32.47
C ASP A 601 -27.21 -10.19 -31.94
N GLN A 602 -26.13 -9.42 -32.03
CA GLN A 602 -26.07 -8.03 -31.52
C GLN A 602 -27.01 -7.06 -32.27
N SER A 603 -27.61 -7.48 -33.35
CA SER A 603 -28.62 -6.69 -34.07
C SER A 603 -30.05 -6.88 -33.56
N ASP A 604 -30.30 -7.93 -32.78
CA ASP A 604 -31.61 -8.21 -32.16
C ASP A 604 -31.71 -7.56 -30.75
N TYR A 605 -32.02 -6.29 -30.73
CA TYR A 605 -32.20 -5.53 -29.48
C TYR A 605 -33.37 -6.03 -28.60
N ALA A 606 -34.39 -6.65 -29.20
CA ALA A 606 -35.54 -7.14 -28.44
C ALA A 606 -35.16 -8.43 -27.69
N GLY A 607 -34.44 -9.35 -28.33
CA GLY A 607 -33.91 -10.57 -27.72
C GLY A 607 -32.88 -10.29 -26.61
N LEU A 608 -31.94 -9.36 -26.86
CA LEU A 608 -30.98 -8.91 -25.86
C LEU A 608 -31.66 -8.26 -24.63
N GLY A 609 -32.69 -7.47 -24.85
CA GLY A 609 -33.49 -6.86 -23.79
C GLY A 609 -34.23 -7.90 -22.92
N ALA A 610 -34.79 -8.95 -23.55
CA ALA A 610 -35.44 -10.04 -22.83
C ALA A 610 -34.46 -10.86 -21.97
N LEU A 611 -33.31 -11.24 -22.52
CA LEU A 611 -32.24 -11.96 -21.80
C LEU A 611 -31.65 -11.14 -20.65
N SER A 612 -31.49 -9.82 -20.83
CA SER A 612 -31.02 -8.91 -19.78
C SER A 612 -32.04 -8.78 -18.65
N THR A 613 -33.35 -8.75 -18.98
CA THR A 613 -34.42 -8.70 -17.97
C THR A 613 -34.48 -10.00 -17.18
N GLU A 614 -34.32 -11.15 -17.84
CA GLU A 614 -34.26 -12.46 -17.20
C GLU A 614 -33.04 -12.58 -16.28
N LEU A 615 -31.87 -12.10 -16.72
CA LEU A 615 -30.64 -12.06 -15.91
C LEU A 615 -30.82 -11.21 -14.64
N ASN A 616 -31.38 -10.02 -14.77
CA ASN A 616 -31.63 -9.14 -13.62
C ASN A 616 -32.62 -9.77 -12.63
N GLY A 617 -33.66 -10.49 -13.12
CA GLY A 617 -34.61 -11.19 -12.27
C GLY A 617 -33.95 -12.33 -11.46
N ILE A 618 -33.03 -13.08 -12.08
CA ILE A 618 -32.29 -14.15 -11.39
C ILE A 618 -31.29 -13.58 -10.40
N GLN A 619 -30.60 -12.50 -10.74
CA GLN A 619 -29.66 -11.80 -9.85
C GLN A 619 -30.39 -11.24 -8.61
N SER A 620 -31.57 -10.64 -8.77
CA SER A 620 -32.39 -10.19 -7.63
C SER A 620 -32.77 -11.37 -6.72
N SER A 621 -33.21 -12.48 -7.31
CA SER A 621 -33.57 -13.69 -6.54
C SER A 621 -32.37 -14.32 -5.83
N LEU A 622 -31.17 -14.21 -6.41
CA LEU A 622 -29.93 -14.66 -5.78
C LEU A 622 -29.63 -13.81 -4.55
N ALA A 623 -29.69 -12.48 -4.66
CA ALA A 623 -29.43 -11.57 -3.55
C ALA A 623 -30.39 -11.78 -2.35
N ASP A 624 -31.69 -12.04 -2.61
CA ASP A 624 -32.67 -12.35 -1.57
C ASP A 624 -32.32 -13.64 -0.82
N ILE A 625 -31.86 -14.66 -1.55
CA ILE A 625 -31.51 -15.97 -0.96
C ILE A 625 -30.17 -15.90 -0.23
N GLU A 626 -29.19 -15.15 -0.73
CA GLU A 626 -27.91 -14.90 -0.05
C GLU A 626 -28.14 -14.17 1.28
N THR A 627 -29.01 -13.16 1.29
CA THR A 627 -29.40 -12.48 2.53
C THR A 627 -29.99 -13.46 3.55
N ARG A 628 -30.92 -14.31 3.09
CA ARG A 628 -31.52 -15.33 3.96
C ARG A 628 -30.54 -16.40 4.44
N TRP A 629 -29.60 -16.78 3.61
CA TRP A 629 -28.53 -17.72 3.94
C TRP A 629 -27.60 -17.14 5.02
N LEU A 630 -27.25 -15.84 4.93
CA LEU A 630 -26.46 -15.13 5.94
C LEU A 630 -27.20 -15.06 7.29
N GLU A 631 -28.50 -14.71 7.30
CA GLU A 631 -29.32 -14.69 8.52
C GLU A 631 -29.33 -16.07 9.21
N LEU A 632 -29.49 -17.16 8.43
CA LEU A 632 -29.47 -18.52 8.96
C LEU A 632 -28.07 -18.92 9.46
N SER A 633 -27.00 -18.44 8.81
CA SER A 633 -25.62 -18.65 9.25
C SER A 633 -25.35 -17.99 10.61
N GLU A 634 -25.84 -16.77 10.82
CA GLU A 634 -25.73 -16.07 12.12
C GLU A 634 -26.54 -16.74 13.23
N LEU A 635 -27.69 -17.33 12.88
CA LEU A 635 -28.52 -18.07 13.83
C LEU A 635 -27.93 -19.43 14.23
N LEU A 636 -27.11 -20.02 13.38
CA LEU A 636 -26.49 -21.35 13.57
C LEU A 636 -25.08 -21.27 14.21
N GLY A 637 -24.37 -20.13 14.11
CA GLY A 637 -23.05 -19.88 14.72
C GLY A 637 -23.18 -19.34 16.11
#